data_568abf8d3d4c56826c9c63d42bf1f219
#
_entry.id   568abf8d3d4c56826c9c63d42bf1f219
#
_cell.length_a   1.000
_cell.length_b   1.000
_cell.length_c   1.000
_cell.angle_alpha   90.00
_cell.angle_beta   90.00
_cell.angle_gamma   90.00
#
_symmetry.space_group_name_H-M   'P 1'
#
loop_
_entity.id
_entity.type
_entity.pdbx_description
1 polymer ?
#
loop_
_entity_poly.entity_id
_entity_poly.type
_entity_poly.pdbx_seq_one_letter_code
_entity_poly.pdbx_strand_id
1 'polypeptide(L)'
;MSFLNTALRGPITTGLSSAAAVASLLGVAACKPDLPHTPPQTFVTAVFDPTASKVPLPNDLVFLGSLNATCPPPANTAAMGTPPMCAQAELLASFAGQFPNDQEVAITIDFAQTAIAADGTVTQTAPSLDVKSFTPSTFLVVADTASGGGALPIDPIADSDYVKSTDHGTLTLHNLHHAPWAPGSYAVFVRGGDAGVHTTDNIAVSPSQIFALIAQGKDLTDPANLGLLRAAAGSTAAAVAQGQMLAPLVALYNAAAFPLVDPVFPHQELAILTTFKISADTNVPIDAARGALPLPIDLLRGADGKLTPVAACTLAGGALSAAGTCSNPGAAGFLALDGFSTTGAILAPTSGLIQAATVTADALQLYDLSVPDHPARVPDATLVREPCEFTSDCGSPTALSPVIALQPAGATAGDATSIYRTKPLKDNTDYAVVITNAIHDKTGRPIGAGTVARILGFTNPVVVGGHSALLGVDDATAAALDKMRLQLQPVYAAVVAAGAKKTDVAMAYTFHTQTILTPAVQLAALPYSTPAATALPSYPLPEPYAPSTVDDVFKKYGGSALPHSHIAEVIEADILTFDLLDPATGAFHPDPTLAKPVPIHVLITTPVTGVAPSCGGGSPARCAPLVVFRHGLSRGRIDMLTVADTFAANGMVTVAIDAAKHGDRALCSSGAVQTGCLPATTCTAIAGAAGQGDAHPPGTCDGGFIKVPLNPAANDATDGVPAVSGNYLVSANFFRTRDTLRQDVIDQSQLIRALALDPTAAASANSAVFAHLADLGLVIDPTKIYFTGQSLGAIQGTVDVAANPRISKAAFNVGGGTLVDIFTQSPEFVGTTNQLLAGLGIEPGTAAYLQFLVVAKTVLDPADPINFAGHLTAAPSMLPNLLVPATPTGPPLQAVKAILTQNAYCDSVVPFSTNFVWASNIGTGPLSTDGNVAAPATSGTAQLFTSATIPAGRFGACAAGDVGAVSHGFLTDWTNAALATAAQTDIVNFFLGGTLPLSVRKFGSTQ
;
A
#
# COMPACT_ATOMS: atom_id res chain seq x y z
N MET A 1 -14.52 12.74 -9.79
CA MET A 1 -15.45 12.15 -10.79
C MET A 1 -16.82 12.08 -10.15
N SER A 2 -17.78 12.83 -10.67
CA SER A 2 -19.15 12.85 -10.14
C SER A 2 -19.91 11.68 -10.74
N PHE A 3 -19.77 10.50 -10.17
CA PHE A 3 -20.47 9.29 -10.60
C PHE A 3 -21.99 9.44 -10.61
N LEU A 4 -22.54 10.15 -9.66
CA LEU A 4 -23.98 10.22 -9.44
C LEU A 4 -24.73 11.07 -10.46
N ASN A 5 -24.15 12.12 -10.98
CA ASN A 5 -24.87 13.02 -11.89
C ASN A 5 -25.21 12.38 -13.24
N THR A 6 -24.31 11.57 -13.77
CA THR A 6 -24.56 10.84 -15.01
C THR A 6 -25.36 9.56 -14.74
N ALA A 7 -25.14 8.94 -13.57
CA ALA A 7 -25.86 7.76 -13.14
C ALA A 7 -27.36 7.97 -12.94
N LEU A 8 -27.79 9.20 -12.69
CA LEU A 8 -29.20 9.54 -12.50
C LEU A 8 -29.92 10.01 -13.79
N ARG A 9 -29.18 10.24 -14.88
CA ARG A 9 -29.74 10.78 -16.15
C ARG A 9 -30.26 9.72 -17.14
N GLY A 10 -30.09 8.42 -16.88
CA GLY A 10 -30.60 7.39 -17.79
C GLY A 10 -32.10 7.21 -17.72
N PRO A 11 -32.72 6.81 -18.83
CA PRO A 11 -34.15 6.53 -18.82
C PRO A 11 -34.44 5.31 -17.93
N ILE A 12 -35.18 5.50 -16.87
CA ILE A 12 -35.77 4.41 -16.08
C ILE A 12 -36.94 3.88 -16.93
N THR A 13 -36.63 3.15 -17.99
CA THR A 13 -37.63 2.51 -18.83
C THR A 13 -37.76 1.05 -18.47
N THR A 14 -38.55 0.74 -17.45
CA THR A 14 -39.18 -0.57 -17.38
C THR A 14 -40.52 -0.49 -16.69
N GLY A 15 -41.59 -0.71 -17.44
CA GLY A 15 -42.85 -1.10 -16.89
C GLY A 15 -44.01 -0.14 -17.01
N LEU A 16 -44.01 0.77 -17.97
CA LEU A 16 -45.24 1.41 -18.40
C LEU A 16 -45.29 1.36 -19.96
N SER A 17 -45.82 0.27 -20.45
CA SER A 17 -46.30 0.13 -21.85
C SER A 17 -47.47 1.11 -22.06
N SER A 18 -47.17 2.35 -22.32
CA SER A 18 -48.11 3.33 -22.89
C SER A 18 -47.35 4.46 -23.59
N ALA A 19 -46.39 4.08 -24.44
CA ALA A 19 -45.78 4.98 -25.43
C ALA A 19 -46.77 5.41 -26.52
N ALA A 20 -48.06 5.09 -26.39
CA ALA A 20 -49.10 5.44 -27.36
C ALA A 20 -49.86 6.74 -27.02
N ALA A 21 -49.65 7.34 -25.84
CA ALA A 21 -50.45 8.52 -25.46
C ALA A 21 -49.76 9.86 -25.73
N VAL A 22 -48.44 9.90 -25.96
CA VAL A 22 -47.73 11.17 -26.25
C VAL A 22 -47.72 11.48 -27.77
N ALA A 23 -47.85 10.47 -28.62
CA ALA A 23 -47.98 10.71 -30.07
C ALA A 23 -49.33 11.28 -30.50
N SER A 24 -50.34 11.25 -29.64
CA SER A 24 -51.69 11.76 -29.98
C SER A 24 -51.91 13.25 -29.70
N LEU A 25 -50.93 13.97 -29.14
CA LEU A 25 -50.98 15.42 -29.00
C LEU A 25 -50.65 16.19 -30.30
N LEU A 26 -50.21 15.48 -31.34
CA LEU A 26 -49.88 16.06 -32.66
C LEU A 26 -50.86 15.64 -33.76
N GLY A 27 -51.96 14.99 -33.43
CA GLY A 27 -52.90 14.40 -34.40
C GLY A 27 -54.27 15.10 -34.42
N VAL A 28 -54.35 16.40 -34.29
CA VAL A 28 -55.57 17.12 -34.70
C VAL A 28 -55.28 18.01 -35.92
N ALA A 29 -55.04 17.32 -37.03
CA ALA A 29 -55.06 17.95 -38.34
C ALA A 29 -56.23 17.41 -39.17
N ALA A 30 -57.42 17.84 -38.83
CA ALA A 30 -58.56 17.76 -39.77
C ALA A 30 -59.68 18.67 -39.26
N CYS A 31 -59.68 19.88 -39.71
CA CYS A 31 -60.63 20.90 -40.03
C CYS A 31 -60.00 22.25 -39.68
N LYS A 32 -59.31 22.85 -40.64
CA LYS A 32 -58.93 24.25 -40.62
C LYS A 32 -60.07 25.12 -41.00
N PRO A 33 -60.63 25.96 -40.09
CA PRO A 33 -61.04 27.29 -40.49
C PRO A 33 -59.75 28.09 -40.57
N ASP A 34 -59.64 29.01 -41.54
CA ASP A 34 -58.60 30.05 -41.58
C ASP A 34 -58.67 30.90 -40.31
N LEU A 35 -57.96 30.44 -39.28
CA LEU A 35 -57.70 31.26 -38.11
C LEU A 35 -56.52 32.17 -38.44
N PRO A 36 -56.58 33.46 -38.01
CA PRO A 36 -55.52 34.40 -38.23
C PRO A 36 -54.24 33.76 -37.66
N HIS A 37 -53.14 33.82 -38.44
CA HIS A 37 -51.82 33.29 -38.09
C HIS A 37 -51.44 33.81 -36.70
N THR A 38 -51.30 32.93 -35.72
CA THR A 38 -50.75 33.27 -34.43
C THR A 38 -49.28 33.69 -34.66
N PRO A 39 -48.88 34.83 -34.11
CA PRO A 39 -47.49 35.20 -34.26
C PRO A 39 -46.57 34.09 -33.68
N PRO A 40 -45.40 33.86 -34.26
CA PRO A 40 -44.44 32.91 -33.73
C PRO A 40 -44.22 33.13 -32.24
N GLN A 41 -44.31 32.09 -31.47
CA GLN A 41 -44.09 32.15 -30.01
C GLN A 41 -42.89 31.31 -29.63
N THR A 42 -42.02 31.90 -28.83
CA THR A 42 -40.89 31.20 -28.23
C THR A 42 -41.01 31.34 -26.73
N PHE A 43 -40.87 30.22 -26.03
CA PHE A 43 -40.86 30.21 -24.59
C PHE A 43 -39.81 29.19 -24.07
N VAL A 44 -39.29 29.42 -22.89
CA VAL A 44 -38.29 28.56 -22.23
C VAL A 44 -38.88 28.00 -20.95
N THR A 45 -38.76 26.73 -20.75
CA THR A 45 -39.25 26.03 -19.55
C THR A 45 -38.15 25.27 -18.82
N ALA A 46 -38.17 25.28 -17.50
CA ALA A 46 -37.44 24.32 -16.70
C ALA A 46 -38.06 22.93 -16.95
N VAL A 47 -37.21 21.94 -17.23
CA VAL A 47 -37.66 20.59 -17.55
C VAL A 47 -38.05 19.87 -16.27
N PHE A 48 -39.32 19.48 -16.19
CA PHE A 48 -39.85 18.68 -15.10
C PHE A 48 -40.95 17.75 -15.62
N ASP A 49 -40.64 16.50 -15.81
CA ASP A 49 -41.58 15.45 -16.17
C ASP A 49 -41.19 14.12 -15.46
N PRO A 50 -41.73 13.89 -14.24
CA PRO A 50 -41.46 12.68 -13.49
C PRO A 50 -41.88 11.38 -14.22
N THR A 51 -42.89 11.50 -15.13
CA THR A 51 -43.41 10.34 -15.88
C THR A 51 -42.44 9.89 -16.97
N ALA A 52 -41.66 10.83 -17.51
CA ALA A 52 -40.59 10.59 -18.47
C ALA A 52 -39.19 10.52 -17.81
N SER A 53 -39.10 10.46 -16.47
CA SER A 53 -37.86 10.49 -15.70
C SER A 53 -36.98 11.74 -15.96
N LYS A 54 -37.59 12.83 -16.34
CA LYS A 54 -36.94 14.12 -16.59
C LYS A 54 -37.21 15.05 -15.44
N VAL A 55 -36.39 14.96 -14.42
CA VAL A 55 -36.45 15.80 -13.22
C VAL A 55 -35.06 16.37 -12.92
N PRO A 56 -35.00 17.55 -12.27
CA PRO A 56 -33.72 18.04 -11.73
C PRO A 56 -33.03 17.00 -10.84
N LEU A 57 -31.72 17.04 -10.77
CA LEU A 57 -30.92 16.13 -9.93
C LEU A 57 -30.04 16.97 -9.00
N PRO A 58 -29.82 16.52 -7.76
CA PRO A 58 -30.48 15.41 -7.06
C PRO A 58 -31.96 15.71 -6.78
N ASN A 59 -32.77 14.67 -6.66
CA ASN A 59 -34.21 14.82 -6.41
C ASN A 59 -34.73 13.57 -5.68
N ASP A 60 -35.50 13.74 -4.61
CA ASP A 60 -36.09 12.64 -3.85
C ASP A 60 -37.04 11.77 -4.68
N LEU A 61 -37.60 12.32 -5.78
CA LEU A 61 -38.51 11.59 -6.66
C LEU A 61 -37.85 10.43 -7.40
N VAL A 62 -36.50 10.44 -7.58
CA VAL A 62 -35.79 9.34 -8.24
C VAL A 62 -35.88 8.05 -7.46
N PHE A 63 -36.11 8.12 -6.15
CA PHE A 63 -36.27 6.96 -5.30
C PHE A 63 -37.65 6.31 -5.40
N LEU A 64 -38.69 7.08 -5.80
CA LEU A 64 -40.05 6.56 -5.91
C LEU A 64 -40.20 5.56 -7.08
N GLY A 65 -39.45 5.76 -8.17
CA GLY A 65 -39.42 4.85 -9.30
C GLY A 65 -38.59 3.60 -9.10
N SER A 66 -37.52 3.68 -8.33
CA SER A 66 -36.59 2.57 -8.09
C SER A 66 -37.15 1.50 -7.17
N LEU A 67 -38.06 1.83 -6.29
CA LEU A 67 -38.72 0.90 -5.36
C LEU A 67 -39.63 -0.12 -6.06
N ASN A 68 -40.01 0.11 -7.32
CA ASN A 68 -40.87 -0.76 -8.11
C ASN A 68 -40.17 -1.48 -9.27
N ALA A 69 -38.86 -1.33 -9.42
CA ALA A 69 -38.08 -2.02 -10.46
C ALA A 69 -37.82 -3.48 -10.04
N THR A 70 -38.73 -4.38 -10.45
CA THR A 70 -38.49 -5.84 -10.34
C THR A 70 -37.50 -6.27 -11.42
N CYS A 71 -36.19 -6.22 -11.08
CA CYS A 71 -35.20 -6.94 -11.84
C CYS A 71 -35.31 -8.43 -11.52
N PRO A 72 -35.44 -9.32 -12.53
CA PRO A 72 -35.42 -10.74 -12.26
C PRO A 72 -34.08 -11.13 -11.59
N PRO A 73 -34.07 -12.09 -10.67
CA PRO A 73 -32.84 -12.62 -10.12
C PRO A 73 -31.96 -13.08 -11.30
N PRO A 74 -30.61 -12.99 -11.22
CA PRO A 74 -29.73 -13.34 -12.30
C PRO A 74 -29.90 -14.83 -12.62
N ALA A 75 -30.77 -15.12 -13.58
CA ALA A 75 -30.77 -16.40 -14.22
C ALA A 75 -29.55 -16.44 -15.12
N ASN A 76 -28.82 -17.52 -15.04
CA ASN A 76 -27.64 -17.84 -15.82
C ASN A 76 -28.00 -17.87 -17.33
N THR A 77 -28.15 -16.70 -17.95
CA THR A 77 -28.62 -16.59 -19.33
C THR A 77 -27.74 -15.63 -20.12
N ALA A 78 -26.77 -16.21 -20.77
CA ALA A 78 -26.06 -15.61 -21.89
C ALA A 78 -26.97 -15.30 -23.11
N ALA A 79 -28.30 -15.32 -22.97
CA ALA A 79 -29.26 -15.29 -24.10
C ALA A 79 -30.36 -14.21 -23.98
N MET A 80 -30.46 -13.47 -22.93
CA MET A 80 -31.40 -12.34 -22.88
C MET A 80 -30.60 -11.07 -22.58
N GLY A 81 -30.67 -10.12 -23.51
CA GLY A 81 -30.18 -8.78 -23.28
C GLY A 81 -30.77 -8.24 -21.98
N THR A 82 -30.10 -8.45 -20.87
CA THR A 82 -30.46 -7.88 -19.59
C THR A 82 -30.30 -6.38 -19.78
N PRO A 83 -31.36 -5.60 -19.63
CA PRO A 83 -31.22 -4.17 -19.76
C PRO A 83 -30.15 -3.70 -18.77
N PRO A 84 -29.26 -2.77 -19.13
CA PRO A 84 -28.22 -2.23 -18.24
C PRO A 84 -28.77 -1.56 -16.97
N MET A 85 -30.05 -1.69 -16.71
CA MET A 85 -30.84 -0.97 -15.71
C MET A 85 -30.87 -1.66 -14.32
N CYS A 86 -30.54 -2.95 -14.22
CA CYS A 86 -30.72 -3.67 -12.95
C CYS A 86 -29.72 -3.25 -11.87
N ALA A 87 -28.43 -3.10 -12.22
CA ALA A 87 -27.44 -2.60 -11.30
C ALA A 87 -27.73 -1.14 -10.89
N GLN A 88 -28.21 -0.32 -11.83
CA GLN A 88 -28.60 1.06 -11.56
C GLN A 88 -29.82 1.11 -10.61
N ALA A 89 -30.82 0.28 -10.83
CA ALA A 89 -31.97 0.20 -9.93
C ALA A 89 -31.58 -0.32 -8.54
N GLU A 90 -30.69 -1.30 -8.45
CA GLU A 90 -30.14 -1.80 -7.18
C GLU A 90 -29.37 -0.70 -6.43
N LEU A 91 -28.61 0.14 -7.15
CA LEU A 91 -27.92 1.30 -6.57
C LEU A 91 -28.92 2.29 -5.96
N LEU A 92 -29.90 2.73 -6.71
CA LEU A 92 -30.90 3.69 -6.22
C LEU A 92 -31.70 3.13 -5.04
N ALA A 93 -32.14 1.87 -5.12
CA ALA A 93 -32.83 1.21 -4.02
C ALA A 93 -31.98 1.12 -2.74
N SER A 94 -30.66 0.93 -2.89
CA SER A 94 -29.73 0.80 -1.76
C SER A 94 -29.58 2.10 -0.95
N PHE A 95 -29.87 3.25 -1.51
CA PHE A 95 -29.78 4.55 -0.82
C PHE A 95 -30.94 4.83 0.15
N ALA A 96 -31.97 4.02 0.13
CA ALA A 96 -33.12 4.12 1.05
C ALA A 96 -33.74 5.53 1.12
N GLY A 97 -33.79 6.25 0.00
CA GLY A 97 -34.38 7.59 -0.10
C GLY A 97 -33.46 8.75 0.29
N GLN A 98 -32.19 8.52 0.48
CA GLN A 98 -31.19 9.55 0.77
C GLN A 98 -29.98 9.43 -0.17
N PHE A 99 -29.45 10.56 -0.62
CA PHE A 99 -28.20 10.54 -1.38
C PHE A 99 -27.00 10.33 -0.45
N PRO A 100 -25.93 9.73 -0.94
CA PRO A 100 -24.74 9.47 -0.12
C PRO A 100 -24.00 10.77 0.20
N ASN A 101 -23.23 10.74 1.30
CA ASN A 101 -22.36 11.84 1.73
C ASN A 101 -20.88 11.55 1.51
N ASP A 102 -20.55 10.50 0.76
CA ASP A 102 -19.17 10.07 0.45
C ASP A 102 -18.73 10.51 -0.95
N GLN A 103 -19.63 11.04 -1.76
CA GLN A 103 -19.36 11.58 -3.10
C GLN A 103 -20.12 12.86 -3.34
N GLU A 104 -19.56 13.72 -4.20
CA GLU A 104 -20.30 14.89 -4.67
C GLU A 104 -21.46 14.46 -5.56
N VAL A 105 -22.63 15.04 -5.31
CA VAL A 105 -23.80 14.97 -6.19
C VAL A 105 -24.06 16.38 -6.74
N ALA A 106 -23.63 16.66 -7.97
CA ALA A 106 -23.86 17.98 -8.54
C ALA A 106 -25.35 18.22 -8.78
N ILE A 107 -25.80 19.43 -8.51
CA ILE A 107 -27.17 19.85 -8.80
C ILE A 107 -27.25 20.17 -10.29
N THR A 108 -28.18 19.53 -11.01
CA THR A 108 -28.37 19.74 -12.44
C THR A 108 -29.83 20.01 -12.75
N ILE A 109 -30.10 21.09 -13.52
CA ILE A 109 -31.44 21.48 -13.95
C ILE A 109 -31.38 21.71 -15.45
N ASP A 110 -32.18 20.96 -16.20
CA ASP A 110 -32.30 21.14 -17.65
C ASP A 110 -33.37 22.12 -18.00
N PHE A 111 -33.16 22.89 -19.08
CA PHE A 111 -34.10 23.82 -19.65
C PHE A 111 -34.33 23.52 -21.13
N ALA A 112 -35.54 23.71 -21.61
CA ALA A 112 -35.90 23.50 -23.00
C ALA A 112 -36.55 24.77 -23.57
N GLN A 113 -36.11 25.18 -24.76
CA GLN A 113 -36.71 26.23 -25.53
C GLN A 113 -37.64 25.60 -26.55
N THR A 114 -38.89 26.01 -26.52
CA THR A 114 -39.92 25.60 -27.50
C THR A 114 -40.30 26.80 -28.36
N ALA A 115 -40.15 26.64 -29.65
CA ALA A 115 -40.60 27.62 -30.64
C ALA A 115 -41.78 27.04 -31.44
N ILE A 116 -42.87 27.81 -31.54
CA ILE A 116 -44.03 27.51 -32.32
C ILE A 116 -44.03 28.46 -33.52
N ALA A 117 -43.87 27.93 -34.72
CA ALA A 117 -43.92 28.69 -35.96
C ALA A 117 -45.36 29.06 -36.32
N ALA A 118 -45.52 30.06 -37.22
CA ALA A 118 -46.83 30.53 -37.66
C ALA A 118 -47.68 29.43 -38.34
N ASP A 119 -47.08 28.40 -38.85
CA ASP A 119 -47.76 27.24 -39.44
C ASP A 119 -48.12 26.15 -38.40
N GLY A 120 -47.79 26.41 -37.10
CA GLY A 120 -48.01 25.49 -36.00
C GLY A 120 -46.91 24.41 -35.81
N THR A 121 -45.85 24.49 -36.58
CA THR A 121 -44.71 23.62 -36.38
C THR A 121 -44.04 23.93 -35.02
N VAL A 122 -43.83 22.88 -34.21
CA VAL A 122 -43.18 22.99 -32.88
C VAL A 122 -41.76 22.45 -32.98
N THR A 123 -40.79 23.26 -32.59
CA THR A 123 -39.40 22.89 -32.49
C THR A 123 -38.92 23.03 -31.06
N GLN A 124 -38.13 22.08 -30.58
CA GLN A 124 -37.47 22.16 -29.27
C GLN A 124 -35.96 22.20 -29.44
N THR A 125 -35.32 23.10 -28.73
CA THR A 125 -33.87 23.29 -28.71
C THR A 125 -33.40 23.54 -27.28
N ALA A 126 -32.11 23.45 -27.06
CA ALA A 126 -31.49 23.90 -25.82
C ALA A 126 -31.41 25.42 -25.80
N PRO A 127 -31.87 26.11 -24.74
CA PRO A 127 -31.79 27.57 -24.65
C PRO A 127 -30.37 27.99 -24.24
N SER A 128 -29.96 29.19 -24.65
CA SER A 128 -28.77 29.86 -24.12
C SER A 128 -29.15 30.65 -22.86
N LEU A 129 -28.88 30.11 -21.68
CA LEU A 129 -29.23 30.76 -20.42
C LEU A 129 -28.27 31.93 -20.12
N ASP A 130 -28.80 33.07 -19.63
CA ASP A 130 -27.95 34.13 -19.10
C ASP A 130 -27.48 33.79 -17.68
N VAL A 131 -26.21 33.50 -17.53
CA VAL A 131 -25.58 33.15 -16.22
C VAL A 131 -25.76 34.30 -15.22
N LYS A 132 -25.82 35.57 -15.68
CA LYS A 132 -25.99 36.73 -14.80
C LYS A 132 -27.38 36.83 -14.22
N SER A 133 -28.38 36.17 -14.82
CA SER A 133 -29.75 36.14 -14.30
C SER A 133 -29.89 35.21 -13.09
N PHE A 134 -28.90 34.35 -12.81
CA PHE A 134 -28.87 33.49 -11.61
C PHE A 134 -28.27 34.27 -10.43
N THR A 135 -29.10 34.92 -9.67
CA THR A 135 -28.77 35.74 -8.50
C THR A 135 -29.45 35.16 -7.25
N PRO A 136 -29.11 35.62 -6.04
CA PRO A 136 -29.80 35.18 -4.82
C PRO A 136 -31.31 35.53 -4.81
N SER A 137 -31.77 36.44 -5.70
CA SER A 137 -33.21 36.75 -5.86
C SER A 137 -33.93 35.88 -6.90
N THR A 138 -33.23 35.06 -7.64
CA THR A 138 -33.77 34.21 -8.73
C THR A 138 -33.40 32.75 -8.65
N PHE A 139 -32.35 32.40 -7.90
CA PHE A 139 -31.88 31.06 -7.70
C PHE A 139 -31.33 30.88 -6.28
N LEU A 140 -31.83 29.88 -5.55
CA LEU A 140 -31.39 29.58 -4.20
C LEU A 140 -31.25 28.10 -3.96
N VAL A 141 -30.23 27.74 -3.17
CA VAL A 141 -30.11 26.47 -2.48
C VAL A 141 -30.30 26.74 -0.99
N VAL A 142 -31.30 26.13 -0.40
CA VAL A 142 -31.57 26.21 1.04
C VAL A 142 -31.22 24.87 1.65
N ALA A 143 -30.44 24.90 2.71
CA ALA A 143 -30.04 23.68 3.45
C ALA A 143 -30.61 23.74 4.88
N ASP A 144 -31.03 22.60 5.37
CA ASP A 144 -31.28 22.34 6.79
C ASP A 144 -30.35 21.21 7.23
N THR A 145 -29.21 21.59 7.80
CA THR A 145 -28.15 20.68 8.22
C THR A 145 -27.92 20.77 9.72
N ALA A 146 -27.24 19.81 10.27
CA ALA A 146 -26.87 19.82 11.70
C ALA A 146 -26.00 21.03 12.09
N SER A 147 -25.38 21.72 11.11
CA SER A 147 -24.57 22.92 11.32
C SER A 147 -25.39 24.22 11.31
N GLY A 148 -26.68 24.12 11.02
CA GLY A 148 -27.61 25.25 10.93
C GLY A 148 -28.38 25.25 9.60
N GLY A 149 -29.56 25.88 9.59
CA GLY A 149 -30.39 26.02 8.39
C GLY A 149 -30.20 27.40 7.75
N GLY A 150 -30.44 27.49 6.44
CA GLY A 150 -30.49 28.76 5.71
C GLY A 150 -30.09 28.65 4.25
N ALA A 151 -30.08 29.77 3.58
CA ALA A 151 -29.63 29.86 2.20
C ALA A 151 -28.11 29.71 2.15
N LEU A 152 -27.63 28.80 1.29
CA LEU A 152 -26.22 28.70 1.01
C LEU A 152 -25.75 29.91 0.21
N PRO A 153 -24.60 30.50 0.52
CA PRO A 153 -24.04 31.60 -0.24
C PRO A 153 -23.64 31.09 -1.62
N ILE A 154 -24.45 31.43 -2.63
CA ILE A 154 -24.13 31.17 -4.02
C ILE A 154 -23.72 32.47 -4.64
N ASP A 155 -22.42 32.66 -4.89
CA ASP A 155 -21.95 33.79 -5.69
C ASP A 155 -21.91 33.38 -7.16
N PRO A 156 -22.70 34.01 -8.02
CA PRO A 156 -22.72 33.73 -9.46
C PRO A 156 -21.44 34.17 -10.18
N ILE A 157 -20.59 34.95 -9.56
CA ILE A 157 -19.44 35.62 -10.18
C ILE A 157 -18.12 35.19 -9.53
N ALA A 158 -18.12 34.91 -8.24
CA ALA A 158 -16.93 34.38 -7.56
C ALA A 158 -16.74 32.95 -7.97
N ASP A 159 -15.87 32.85 -8.87
CA ASP A 159 -15.28 31.70 -9.44
C ASP A 159 -14.83 30.70 -8.39
N SER A 160 -14.80 29.50 -8.80
CA SER A 160 -14.07 28.33 -8.47
C SER A 160 -14.83 27.24 -7.75
N ASP A 161 -15.71 27.54 -6.82
CA ASP A 161 -16.20 26.48 -5.95
C ASP A 161 -17.69 26.14 -6.16
N TYR A 162 -18.48 27.12 -6.68
CA TYR A 162 -19.85 26.90 -7.12
C TYR A 162 -19.93 27.20 -8.62
N VAL A 163 -19.46 26.25 -9.45
CA VAL A 163 -19.45 26.47 -10.90
C VAL A 163 -20.86 26.35 -11.47
N LYS A 164 -21.37 27.42 -12.02
CA LYS A 164 -22.56 27.41 -12.86
C LYS A 164 -22.15 27.19 -14.31
N SER A 165 -22.41 26.03 -14.83
CA SER A 165 -22.31 25.79 -16.27
C SER A 165 -23.69 25.82 -16.87
N THR A 166 -23.87 26.67 -17.86
CA THR A 166 -25.12 26.78 -18.64
C THR A 166 -24.94 26.23 -20.04
N ASP A 167 -24.02 25.33 -20.22
CA ASP A 167 -23.78 24.68 -21.49
C ASP A 167 -25.01 23.89 -21.93
N HIS A 168 -25.41 24.04 -23.20
CA HIS A 168 -26.51 23.33 -23.83
C HIS A 168 -27.85 23.38 -23.07
N GLY A 169 -28.13 24.45 -22.36
CA GLY A 169 -29.41 24.64 -21.65
C GLY A 169 -29.49 23.85 -20.33
N THR A 170 -28.41 23.41 -19.78
CA THR A 170 -28.34 22.78 -18.46
C THR A 170 -27.58 23.67 -17.46
N LEU A 171 -28.21 23.94 -16.33
CA LEU A 171 -27.51 24.50 -15.17
C LEU A 171 -26.86 23.33 -14.40
N THR A 172 -25.55 23.41 -14.18
CA THR A 172 -24.84 22.48 -13.28
C THR A 172 -24.22 23.31 -12.16
N LEU A 173 -24.50 22.94 -10.92
CA LEU A 173 -23.92 23.53 -9.72
C LEU A 173 -23.16 22.47 -8.94
N HIS A 174 -21.90 22.71 -8.75
CA HIS A 174 -21.03 21.91 -7.90
C HIS A 174 -20.96 22.47 -6.49
N ASN A 175 -20.72 21.62 -5.51
CA ASN A 175 -20.37 22.07 -4.17
C ASN A 175 -18.92 22.54 -4.12
N LEU A 176 -18.59 23.29 -3.08
CA LEU A 176 -17.27 23.86 -2.83
C LEU A 176 -16.17 22.77 -2.92
N HIS A 177 -15.14 23.01 -3.73
CA HIS A 177 -14.05 22.04 -3.96
C HIS A 177 -14.51 20.65 -4.42
N HIS A 178 -15.68 20.56 -5.06
CA HIS A 178 -16.31 19.29 -5.40
C HIS A 178 -16.50 18.36 -4.17
N ALA A 179 -16.67 18.95 -2.98
CA ALA A 179 -16.92 18.21 -1.76
C ALA A 179 -18.31 17.57 -1.74
N PRO A 180 -18.50 16.43 -1.06
CA PRO A 180 -19.84 15.96 -0.75
C PRO A 180 -20.63 17.03 0.00
N TRP A 181 -21.95 17.09 -0.26
CA TRP A 181 -22.84 17.96 0.50
C TRP A 181 -22.88 17.51 1.96
N ALA A 182 -22.99 18.48 2.87
CA ALA A 182 -23.15 18.18 4.29
C ALA A 182 -24.44 17.36 4.54
N PRO A 183 -24.47 16.47 5.53
CA PRO A 183 -25.68 15.73 5.90
C PRO A 183 -26.83 16.69 6.23
N GLY A 184 -28.00 16.42 5.66
CA GLY A 184 -29.17 17.27 5.87
C GLY A 184 -30.18 17.22 4.74
N SER A 185 -31.19 18.09 4.81
CA SER A 185 -32.21 18.27 3.77
C SER A 185 -31.91 19.51 2.98
N TYR A 186 -32.14 19.46 1.69
CA TYR A 186 -31.88 20.54 0.75
C TYR A 186 -33.10 20.81 -0.11
N ALA A 187 -33.31 22.09 -0.43
CA ALA A 187 -34.24 22.54 -1.44
C ALA A 187 -33.52 23.47 -2.42
N VAL A 188 -33.69 23.21 -3.70
CA VAL A 188 -33.13 24.02 -4.80
C VAL A 188 -34.28 24.56 -5.62
N PHE A 189 -34.32 25.85 -5.83
CA PHE A 189 -35.40 26.47 -6.60
C PHE A 189 -34.91 27.57 -7.49
N VAL A 190 -35.60 27.70 -8.64
CA VAL A 190 -35.38 28.69 -9.67
C VAL A 190 -36.68 29.49 -9.82
N ARG A 191 -36.59 30.78 -9.65
CA ARG A 191 -37.71 31.73 -9.91
C ARG A 191 -37.89 31.90 -11.41
N GLY A 192 -39.12 31.86 -11.84
CA GLY A 192 -39.55 32.09 -13.23
C GLY A 192 -40.16 33.45 -13.46
N GLY A 193 -40.65 33.67 -14.68
CA GLY A 193 -41.28 34.91 -15.09
C GLY A 193 -40.32 36.10 -15.23
N ASP A 194 -40.87 37.28 -15.43
CA ASP A 194 -40.07 38.51 -15.70
C ASP A 194 -39.09 38.89 -14.58
N ALA A 195 -39.36 38.47 -13.36
CA ALA A 195 -38.47 38.69 -12.21
C ALA A 195 -37.53 37.50 -11.92
N GLY A 196 -37.56 36.48 -12.76
CA GLY A 196 -36.81 35.23 -12.60
C GLY A 196 -35.60 35.11 -13.50
N VAL A 197 -35.21 33.88 -13.80
CA VAL A 197 -34.08 33.54 -14.68
C VAL A 197 -34.48 33.77 -16.15
N HIS A 198 -33.50 34.23 -16.95
CA HIS A 198 -33.69 34.56 -18.38
C HIS A 198 -32.63 33.90 -19.26
N THR A 199 -32.96 33.80 -20.55
CA THR A 199 -31.97 33.50 -21.59
C THR A 199 -31.15 34.74 -21.96
N THR A 200 -30.08 34.53 -22.73
CA THR A 200 -29.28 35.66 -23.31
C THR A 200 -30.11 36.57 -24.23
N ASP A 201 -31.22 36.05 -24.80
CA ASP A 201 -32.18 36.80 -25.61
C ASP A 201 -33.31 37.40 -24.76
N ASN A 202 -33.12 37.46 -23.44
CA ASN A 202 -34.07 38.03 -22.48
C ASN A 202 -35.45 37.34 -22.47
N ILE A 203 -35.53 36.06 -22.80
CA ILE A 203 -36.75 35.27 -22.66
C ILE A 203 -36.81 34.73 -21.22
N ALA A 204 -37.88 35.04 -20.52
CA ALA A 204 -38.11 34.58 -19.16
C ALA A 204 -38.31 33.04 -19.09
N VAL A 205 -37.71 32.40 -18.12
CA VAL A 205 -37.95 30.99 -17.85
C VAL A 205 -39.31 30.79 -17.18
N SER A 206 -40.06 29.84 -17.64
CA SER A 206 -41.38 29.46 -17.12
C SER A 206 -41.35 28.04 -16.56
N PRO A 207 -42.28 27.66 -15.68
CA PRO A 207 -42.42 26.27 -15.25
C PRO A 207 -42.87 25.38 -16.41
N SER A 208 -42.46 24.09 -16.39
CA SER A 208 -43.11 23.12 -17.25
C SER A 208 -44.60 23.00 -16.90
N GLN A 209 -45.40 22.50 -17.85
CA GLN A 209 -46.83 22.34 -17.63
C GLN A 209 -47.14 21.48 -16.39
N ILE A 210 -46.38 20.41 -16.18
CA ILE A 210 -46.54 19.52 -15.02
C ILE A 210 -46.20 20.25 -13.72
N PHE A 211 -45.08 20.98 -13.69
CA PHE A 211 -44.69 21.72 -12.50
C PHE A 211 -45.67 22.86 -12.20
N ALA A 212 -46.16 23.56 -13.20
CA ALA A 212 -47.17 24.57 -13.03
C ALA A 212 -48.48 24.03 -12.39
N LEU A 213 -48.87 22.79 -12.72
CA LEU A 213 -50.01 22.14 -12.08
C LEU A 213 -49.73 21.80 -10.60
N ILE A 214 -48.53 21.32 -10.32
CA ILE A 214 -48.12 21.04 -8.94
C ILE A 214 -48.07 22.32 -8.12
N ALA A 215 -47.51 23.39 -8.67
CA ALA A 215 -47.37 24.69 -8.01
C ALA A 215 -48.70 25.36 -7.70
N GLN A 216 -49.80 24.94 -8.34
CA GLN A 216 -51.12 25.41 -7.95
C GLN A 216 -51.65 24.80 -6.65
N GLY A 217 -51.02 23.70 -6.17
CA GLY A 217 -51.35 23.06 -4.89
C GLY A 217 -52.75 22.44 -4.83
N LYS A 218 -53.45 22.33 -5.96
CA LYS A 218 -54.83 21.86 -6.00
C LYS A 218 -54.87 20.32 -6.00
N ASP A 219 -55.90 19.77 -5.37
CA ASP A 219 -56.16 18.32 -5.44
C ASP A 219 -56.58 17.95 -6.88
N LEU A 220 -55.70 17.28 -7.59
CA LEU A 220 -55.88 16.83 -8.97
C LEU A 220 -56.78 15.60 -9.09
N THR A 221 -57.24 15.02 -7.99
CA THR A 221 -58.27 13.96 -7.96
C THR A 221 -59.69 14.56 -7.95
N ASP A 222 -59.83 15.82 -7.60
CA ASP A 222 -61.13 16.53 -7.60
C ASP A 222 -61.53 16.80 -9.06
N PRO A 223 -62.73 16.34 -9.50
CA PRO A 223 -63.27 16.58 -10.82
C PRO A 223 -63.30 18.07 -11.21
N ALA A 224 -63.42 18.99 -10.24
CA ALA A 224 -63.44 20.44 -10.48
C ALA A 224 -62.08 20.95 -11.00
N ASN A 225 -61.00 20.28 -10.66
CA ASN A 225 -59.62 20.65 -11.03
C ASN A 225 -59.13 19.94 -12.32
N LEU A 226 -59.87 18.96 -12.84
CA LEU A 226 -59.50 18.22 -14.06
C LEU A 226 -59.48 19.09 -15.32
N GLY A 227 -60.13 20.30 -15.32
CA GLY A 227 -60.07 21.22 -16.43
C GLY A 227 -58.66 21.59 -16.86
N LEU A 228 -57.73 21.66 -15.90
CA LEU A 228 -56.32 21.95 -16.14
C LEU A 228 -55.60 20.84 -16.91
N LEU A 229 -56.01 19.58 -16.68
CA LEU A 229 -55.44 18.41 -17.30
C LEU A 229 -56.12 18.03 -18.62
N ARG A 230 -57.37 18.40 -18.81
CA ARG A 230 -58.19 17.99 -20.00
C ARG A 230 -57.61 18.52 -21.31
N ALA A 231 -57.10 19.73 -21.30
CA ALA A 231 -56.52 20.36 -22.49
C ALA A 231 -55.23 19.60 -22.95
N ALA A 232 -54.49 19.08 -22.01
CA ALA A 232 -53.27 18.35 -22.29
C ALA A 232 -53.51 16.83 -22.56
N ALA A 233 -54.46 16.23 -21.86
CA ALA A 233 -54.70 14.79 -21.92
C ALA A 233 -55.58 14.32 -23.10
N GLY A 234 -56.25 15.22 -23.82
CA GLY A 234 -57.09 14.92 -24.96
C GLY A 234 -58.43 14.16 -24.66
N SER A 235 -58.55 13.63 -23.43
CA SER A 235 -59.79 12.99 -22.97
C SER A 235 -59.96 13.14 -21.45
N THR A 236 -61.23 13.07 -21.00
CA THR A 236 -61.54 13.09 -19.55
C THR A 236 -60.95 11.87 -18.84
N ALA A 237 -60.99 10.71 -19.44
CA ALA A 237 -60.42 9.52 -18.82
C ALA A 237 -58.89 9.59 -18.66
N ALA A 238 -58.19 10.11 -19.65
CA ALA A 238 -56.73 10.35 -19.55
C ALA A 238 -56.41 11.46 -18.52
N ALA A 239 -57.22 12.51 -18.43
CA ALA A 239 -57.04 13.54 -17.42
C ALA A 239 -57.23 13.02 -15.99
N VAL A 240 -58.23 12.12 -15.76
CA VAL A 240 -58.42 11.49 -14.45
C VAL A 240 -57.23 10.60 -14.10
N ALA A 241 -56.77 9.77 -15.04
CA ALA A 241 -55.61 8.91 -14.80
C ALA A 241 -54.36 9.70 -14.50
N GLN A 242 -54.08 10.80 -15.21
CA GLN A 242 -52.98 11.70 -15.00
C GLN A 242 -53.12 12.45 -13.65
N GLY A 243 -54.30 12.89 -13.30
CA GLY A 243 -54.57 13.49 -12.00
C GLY A 243 -54.31 12.58 -10.84
N GLN A 244 -54.79 11.33 -10.94
CA GLN A 244 -54.50 10.29 -9.92
C GLN A 244 -53.01 9.98 -9.76
N MET A 245 -52.25 10.03 -10.87
CA MET A 245 -50.81 9.85 -10.86
C MET A 245 -50.05 11.03 -10.22
N LEU A 246 -50.50 12.26 -10.46
CA LEU A 246 -49.85 13.47 -9.95
C LEU A 246 -50.30 13.87 -8.54
N ALA A 247 -51.50 13.45 -8.07
CA ALA A 247 -52.03 13.82 -6.76
C ALA A 247 -51.10 13.51 -5.58
N PRO A 248 -50.44 12.34 -5.48
CA PRO A 248 -49.50 12.11 -4.41
C PRO A 248 -48.33 13.08 -4.42
N LEU A 249 -47.89 13.48 -5.61
CA LEU A 249 -46.80 14.44 -5.79
C LEU A 249 -47.23 15.86 -5.34
N VAL A 250 -48.42 16.30 -5.72
CA VAL A 250 -48.99 17.56 -5.23
C VAL A 250 -49.11 17.55 -3.72
N ALA A 251 -49.58 16.47 -3.11
CA ALA A 251 -49.67 16.32 -1.67
C ALA A 251 -48.30 16.40 -0.99
N LEU A 252 -47.28 15.76 -1.56
CA LEU A 252 -45.91 15.80 -1.07
C LEU A 252 -45.34 17.23 -1.11
N TYR A 253 -45.52 17.93 -2.24
CA TYR A 253 -45.01 19.31 -2.39
C TYR A 253 -45.72 20.28 -1.42
N ASN A 254 -47.01 20.14 -1.28
CA ASN A 254 -47.78 20.97 -0.33
C ASN A 254 -47.36 20.75 1.12
N ALA A 255 -47.10 19.50 1.50
CA ALA A 255 -46.77 19.15 2.88
C ALA A 255 -45.33 19.43 3.27
N ALA A 256 -44.40 19.30 2.32
CA ALA A 256 -42.98 19.27 2.67
C ALA A 256 -42.11 20.29 1.90
N ALA A 257 -42.39 20.55 0.62
CA ALA A 257 -41.52 21.38 -0.22
C ALA A 257 -41.90 22.84 -0.23
N PHE A 258 -43.17 23.15 -0.44
CA PHE A 258 -43.63 24.57 -0.49
C PHE A 258 -43.45 25.31 0.83
N PRO A 259 -43.70 24.73 2.00
CA PRO A 259 -43.43 25.41 3.27
C PRO A 259 -41.97 25.87 3.47
N LEU A 260 -41.02 25.20 2.81
CA LEU A 260 -39.61 25.58 2.85
C LEU A 260 -39.29 26.81 1.97
N VAL A 261 -40.10 27.04 0.92
CA VAL A 261 -39.86 28.04 -0.11
C VAL A 261 -40.68 29.29 0.10
N ASP A 262 -41.93 29.16 0.53
CA ASP A 262 -42.90 30.26 0.66
C ASP A 262 -42.42 31.44 1.53
N PRO A 263 -41.59 31.23 2.58
CA PRO A 263 -40.98 32.35 3.31
C PRO A 263 -40.02 33.19 2.51
N VAL A 264 -39.51 32.69 1.37
CA VAL A 264 -38.51 33.34 0.51
C VAL A 264 -39.14 33.83 -0.79
N PHE A 265 -39.84 32.93 -1.50
CA PHE A 265 -40.60 33.21 -2.71
C PHE A 265 -41.94 32.50 -2.70
N PRO A 266 -43.03 33.10 -3.18
CA PRO A 266 -44.27 32.40 -3.44
C PRO A 266 -44.02 31.20 -4.39
N HIS A 267 -44.44 29.99 -4.02
CA HIS A 267 -44.19 28.81 -4.86
C HIS A 267 -44.89 28.92 -6.26
N GLN A 268 -45.83 29.80 -6.44
CA GLN A 268 -46.45 30.11 -7.73
C GLN A 268 -45.52 30.84 -8.71
N GLU A 269 -44.45 31.48 -8.20
CA GLU A 269 -43.46 32.20 -9.02
C GLU A 269 -42.29 31.30 -9.45
N LEU A 270 -42.26 30.05 -9.00
CA LEU A 270 -41.15 29.14 -9.29
C LEU A 270 -41.28 28.54 -10.69
N ALA A 271 -40.17 28.55 -11.42
CA ALA A 271 -40.00 27.72 -12.62
C ALA A 271 -39.79 26.26 -12.30
N ILE A 272 -39.10 26.00 -11.18
CA ILE A 272 -38.77 24.63 -10.68
C ILE A 272 -38.40 24.67 -9.22
N LEU A 273 -38.72 23.59 -8.51
CA LEU A 273 -38.28 23.25 -7.17
C LEU A 273 -37.90 21.76 -7.12
N THR A 274 -36.76 21.48 -6.55
CA THR A 274 -36.34 20.10 -6.21
C THR A 274 -35.91 20.00 -4.76
N THR A 275 -36.21 18.87 -4.14
CA THR A 275 -35.75 18.55 -2.78
C THR A 275 -34.93 17.26 -2.81
N PHE A 276 -33.96 17.20 -1.92
CA PHE A 276 -33.16 15.98 -1.70
C PHE A 276 -32.59 15.95 -0.30
N LYS A 277 -32.26 14.73 0.14
CA LYS A 277 -31.62 14.49 1.44
C LYS A 277 -30.25 13.86 1.27
N ILE A 278 -29.30 14.32 2.05
CA ILE A 278 -27.96 13.73 2.17
C ILE A 278 -27.91 12.94 3.46
N SER A 279 -27.44 11.69 3.36
CA SER A 279 -27.28 10.80 4.52
C SER A 279 -26.32 11.38 5.56
N ALA A 280 -26.63 11.12 6.82
CA ALA A 280 -25.78 11.46 7.96
C ALA A 280 -24.93 10.27 8.45
N ASP A 281 -24.88 9.19 7.68
CA ASP A 281 -24.15 8.00 8.08
C ASP A 281 -22.64 8.25 7.97
N THR A 282 -21.89 7.91 9.00
CA THR A 282 -20.45 7.74 8.89
C THR A 282 -20.17 6.49 8.07
N ASN A 283 -19.32 6.57 7.05
CA ASN A 283 -18.99 5.47 6.15
C ASN A 283 -17.49 5.43 5.84
N VAL A 284 -17.05 4.41 5.11
CA VAL A 284 -15.70 4.29 4.57
C VAL A 284 -15.74 4.80 3.12
N PRO A 285 -15.21 5.99 2.84
CA PRO A 285 -15.23 6.57 1.50
C PRO A 285 -14.20 5.90 0.59
N ILE A 286 -14.47 5.92 -0.72
CA ILE A 286 -13.51 5.65 -1.77
C ILE A 286 -13.47 6.86 -2.71
N ASP A 287 -12.58 7.79 -2.40
CA ASP A 287 -12.33 9.01 -3.15
C ASP A 287 -10.83 9.22 -3.33
N ALA A 288 -10.30 8.68 -4.43
CA ALA A 288 -8.87 8.78 -4.75
C ALA A 288 -8.41 10.24 -4.99
N ALA A 289 -9.31 11.11 -5.45
CA ALA A 289 -8.97 12.51 -5.73
C ALA A 289 -8.67 13.30 -4.45
N ARG A 290 -9.26 12.86 -3.32
CA ARG A 290 -9.03 13.45 -1.99
C ARG A 290 -8.11 12.62 -1.10
N GLY A 291 -7.55 11.53 -1.63
CA GLY A 291 -6.75 10.60 -0.84
C GLY A 291 -7.55 9.82 0.21
N ALA A 292 -8.88 9.88 0.16
CA ALA A 292 -9.76 9.16 1.08
C ALA A 292 -10.14 7.80 0.48
N LEU A 293 -9.24 6.82 0.63
CA LEU A 293 -9.49 5.45 0.20
C LEU A 293 -8.82 4.47 1.16
N PRO A 294 -9.37 3.26 1.32
CA PRO A 294 -8.69 2.19 2.03
C PRO A 294 -7.34 1.87 1.38
N LEU A 295 -6.33 1.60 2.20
CA LEU A 295 -5.03 1.12 1.78
C LEU A 295 -4.65 -0.10 2.62
N PRO A 296 -4.29 -1.22 1.95
CA PRO A 296 -4.27 -1.47 0.50
C PRO A 296 -5.66 -1.73 -0.10
N ILE A 297 -5.82 -1.54 -1.42
CA ILE A 297 -7.05 -1.85 -2.16
C ILE A 297 -6.78 -2.17 -3.64
N ASP A 298 -7.42 -3.19 -4.19
CA ASP A 298 -7.20 -3.63 -5.58
C ASP A 298 -7.72 -2.66 -6.65
N LEU A 299 -8.56 -1.69 -6.31
CA LEU A 299 -8.95 -0.61 -7.23
C LEU A 299 -7.77 0.24 -7.72
N LEU A 300 -6.64 0.18 -7.04
CA LEU A 300 -5.39 0.82 -7.44
C LEU A 300 -4.58 -0.02 -8.43
N ARG A 301 -4.99 -1.26 -8.73
CA ARG A 301 -4.32 -2.18 -9.65
C ARG A 301 -5.04 -2.25 -10.98
N GLY A 302 -4.26 -2.30 -12.06
CA GLY A 302 -4.75 -2.49 -13.42
C GLY A 302 -5.09 -3.94 -13.75
N ALA A 303 -5.56 -4.16 -14.97
CA ALA A 303 -5.87 -5.49 -15.47
C ALA A 303 -4.64 -6.40 -15.60
N ASP A 304 -3.45 -5.80 -15.73
CA ASP A 304 -2.15 -6.48 -15.76
C ASP A 304 -1.64 -6.91 -14.36
N GLY A 305 -2.42 -6.62 -13.32
CA GLY A 305 -2.08 -6.91 -11.92
C GLY A 305 -1.10 -5.94 -11.28
N LYS A 306 -0.63 -4.92 -12.01
CA LYS A 306 0.28 -3.90 -11.48
C LYS A 306 -0.48 -2.64 -11.06
N LEU A 307 0.19 -1.77 -10.32
CA LEU A 307 -0.40 -0.49 -9.95
C LEU A 307 -0.64 0.38 -11.20
N THR A 308 -1.79 1.04 -11.24
CA THR A 308 -2.13 1.96 -12.32
C THR A 308 -1.25 3.23 -12.27
N PRO A 309 -1.06 3.95 -13.39
CA PRO A 309 -0.31 5.21 -13.38
C PRO A 309 -0.85 6.24 -12.39
N VAL A 310 -2.16 6.31 -12.22
CA VAL A 310 -2.80 7.19 -11.22
C VAL A 310 -2.42 6.77 -9.81
N ALA A 311 -2.54 5.48 -9.50
CA ALA A 311 -2.17 4.93 -8.20
C ALA A 311 -0.68 5.12 -7.88
N ALA A 312 0.19 4.81 -8.85
CA ALA A 312 1.64 4.96 -8.71
C ALA A 312 2.03 6.42 -8.44
N CYS A 313 1.38 7.36 -9.13
CA CYS A 313 1.64 8.79 -8.93
C CYS A 313 1.13 9.28 -7.56
N THR A 314 -0.05 8.85 -7.14
CA THR A 314 -0.62 9.20 -5.83
C THR A 314 0.25 8.66 -4.69
N LEU A 315 0.66 7.39 -4.75
CA LEU A 315 1.52 6.77 -3.73
C LEU A 315 2.92 7.40 -3.68
N ALA A 316 3.41 7.91 -4.80
CA ALA A 316 4.64 8.68 -4.85
C ALA A 316 4.49 10.10 -4.30
N GLY A 317 3.29 10.55 -3.92
CA GLY A 317 3.04 11.92 -3.49
C GLY A 317 3.11 12.94 -4.64
N GLY A 318 2.85 12.51 -5.89
CA GLY A 318 2.88 13.35 -7.09
C GLY A 318 1.47 13.70 -7.59
N ALA A 319 1.42 14.63 -8.54
CA ALA A 319 0.23 14.98 -9.30
C ALA A 319 0.35 14.49 -10.75
N LEU A 320 -0.69 13.83 -11.26
CA LEU A 320 -0.73 13.34 -12.63
C LEU A 320 -1.14 14.49 -13.57
N SER A 321 -0.35 14.76 -14.60
CA SER A 321 -0.68 15.74 -15.64
C SER A 321 -1.76 15.19 -16.58
N ALA A 322 -2.39 16.07 -17.37
CA ALA A 322 -3.34 15.67 -18.40
C ALA A 322 -2.72 14.76 -19.48
N ALA A 323 -1.39 14.80 -19.65
CA ALA A 323 -0.65 13.93 -20.54
C ALA A 323 -0.28 12.56 -19.90
N GLY A 324 -0.73 12.28 -18.68
CA GLY A 324 -0.45 11.04 -17.97
C GLY A 324 0.93 10.96 -17.33
N THR A 325 1.67 12.07 -17.23
CA THR A 325 3.00 12.12 -16.61
C THR A 325 2.86 12.53 -15.15
N CYS A 326 3.52 11.78 -14.25
CA CYS A 326 3.57 12.12 -12.83
C CYS A 326 4.63 13.20 -12.55
N SER A 327 4.30 14.14 -11.68
CA SER A 327 5.23 15.18 -11.24
C SER A 327 6.38 14.63 -10.38
N ASN A 328 6.19 13.48 -9.72
CA ASN A 328 7.22 12.82 -8.93
C ASN A 328 7.84 11.65 -9.74
N PRO A 329 9.13 11.70 -10.08
CA PRO A 329 9.80 10.64 -10.84
C PRO A 329 9.84 9.30 -10.10
N GLY A 330 9.73 9.28 -8.77
CA GLY A 330 9.62 8.07 -7.95
C GLY A 330 8.41 7.19 -8.30
N ALA A 331 7.39 7.75 -8.97
CA ALA A 331 6.23 6.98 -9.44
C ALA A 331 6.60 5.81 -10.35
N ALA A 332 7.70 5.90 -11.12
CA ALA A 332 8.15 4.84 -12.01
C ALA A 332 8.41 3.51 -11.26
N GLY A 333 8.95 3.58 -10.04
CA GLY A 333 9.18 2.39 -9.21
C GLY A 333 7.88 1.70 -8.80
N PHE A 334 6.84 2.48 -8.50
CA PHE A 334 5.54 1.93 -8.12
C PHE A 334 4.84 1.18 -9.26
N LEU A 335 5.05 1.57 -10.51
CA LEU A 335 4.49 0.88 -11.68
C LEU A 335 4.98 -0.57 -11.83
N ALA A 336 6.10 -0.91 -11.22
CA ALA A 336 6.63 -2.27 -11.25
C ALA A 336 6.02 -3.18 -10.19
N LEU A 337 5.33 -2.62 -9.19
CA LEU A 337 4.75 -3.39 -8.08
C LEU A 337 3.50 -4.12 -8.54
N ASP A 338 3.40 -5.39 -8.18
CA ASP A 338 2.27 -6.28 -8.49
C ASP A 338 1.27 -6.43 -7.34
N GLY A 339 1.53 -5.78 -6.22
CA GLY A 339 0.68 -5.83 -5.03
C GLY A 339 1.15 -4.88 -3.92
N PHE A 340 0.63 -5.13 -2.73
CA PHE A 340 0.84 -4.30 -1.55
C PHE A 340 1.68 -5.03 -0.48
N SER A 341 1.96 -4.32 0.61
CA SER A 341 2.72 -4.84 1.74
C SER A 341 2.10 -6.08 2.37
N THR A 342 2.95 -7.02 2.77
CA THR A 342 2.60 -8.15 3.63
C THR A 342 2.65 -7.80 5.11
N THR A 343 3.32 -6.70 5.46
CA THR A 343 3.61 -6.29 6.85
C THR A 343 2.97 -4.95 7.21
N GLY A 344 2.48 -4.22 6.22
CA GLY A 344 1.84 -2.91 6.42
C GLY A 344 0.49 -3.00 7.08
N ALA A 345 0.10 -1.93 7.76
CA ALA A 345 -1.25 -1.80 8.27
C ALA A 345 -2.27 -1.72 7.13
N ILE A 346 -3.43 -2.28 7.37
CA ILE A 346 -4.62 -2.14 6.52
C ILE A 346 -5.44 -1.00 7.13
N LEU A 347 -5.56 0.10 6.39
CA LEU A 347 -6.16 1.34 6.84
C LEU A 347 -7.43 1.63 6.05
N ALA A 348 -8.51 1.98 6.72
CA ALA A 348 -9.74 2.44 6.10
C ALA A 348 -10.15 3.78 6.74
N PRO A 349 -9.95 4.92 6.05
CA PRO A 349 -10.38 6.21 6.53
C PRO A 349 -11.91 6.25 6.63
N THR A 350 -12.42 7.05 7.54
CA THR A 350 -13.87 7.20 7.74
C THR A 350 -14.30 8.65 7.47
N SER A 351 -15.53 8.83 6.99
CA SER A 351 -16.08 10.15 6.71
C SER A 351 -16.38 10.99 7.98
N GLY A 352 -16.35 10.34 9.14
CA GLY A 352 -16.51 10.96 10.46
C GLY A 352 -15.73 10.17 11.52
N LEU A 353 -15.63 10.70 12.72
CA LEU A 353 -14.97 10.02 13.84
C LEU A 353 -15.75 8.79 14.28
N ILE A 354 -15.07 7.69 14.54
CA ILE A 354 -15.60 6.44 15.07
C ILE A 354 -15.14 6.23 16.52
N GLN A 355 -15.89 5.45 17.27
CA GLN A 355 -15.52 4.99 18.60
C GLN A 355 -14.53 3.81 18.46
N ALA A 356 -13.28 4.04 18.81
CA ALA A 356 -12.19 3.05 18.65
C ALA A 356 -12.50 1.71 19.33
N ALA A 357 -13.12 1.73 20.50
CA ALA A 357 -13.49 0.53 21.26
C ALA A 357 -14.50 -0.39 20.54
N THR A 358 -15.18 0.11 19.49
CA THR A 358 -16.12 -0.69 18.70
C THR A 358 -15.46 -1.46 17.55
N VAL A 359 -14.17 -1.23 17.28
CA VAL A 359 -13.40 -1.96 16.27
C VAL A 359 -12.95 -3.32 16.82
N THR A 360 -13.90 -4.22 16.96
CA THR A 360 -13.70 -5.57 17.50
C THR A 360 -13.38 -6.59 16.41
N ALA A 361 -13.07 -7.82 16.80
CA ALA A 361 -12.84 -8.94 15.89
C ALA A 361 -14.05 -9.22 14.97
N ASP A 362 -15.26 -9.06 15.45
CA ASP A 362 -16.46 -9.25 14.64
C ASP A 362 -16.79 -8.04 13.77
N ALA A 363 -16.31 -6.86 14.18
CA ALA A 363 -16.53 -5.62 13.44
C ALA A 363 -15.56 -5.42 12.28
N LEU A 364 -14.33 -5.94 12.40
CA LEU A 364 -13.28 -5.84 11.39
C LEU A 364 -12.63 -7.21 11.19
N GLN A 365 -12.81 -7.79 10.02
CA GLN A 365 -12.39 -9.16 9.69
C GLN A 365 -11.49 -9.15 8.47
N LEU A 366 -10.55 -10.10 8.42
CA LEU A 366 -9.68 -10.35 7.25
C LEU A 366 -9.89 -11.79 6.79
N TYR A 367 -10.01 -11.97 5.48
CA TYR A 367 -10.16 -13.28 4.82
C TYR A 367 -9.02 -13.52 3.84
N ASP A 368 -8.43 -14.69 3.92
CA ASP A 368 -7.46 -15.22 2.95
C ASP A 368 -8.23 -15.85 1.79
N LEU A 369 -7.95 -15.43 0.57
CA LEU A 369 -8.60 -15.88 -0.67
C LEU A 369 -7.68 -16.81 -1.49
N SER A 370 -6.66 -17.41 -0.89
CA SER A 370 -5.79 -18.40 -1.57
C SER A 370 -6.60 -19.51 -2.26
N VAL A 371 -7.79 -19.81 -1.73
CA VAL A 371 -8.79 -20.69 -2.34
C VAL A 371 -10.05 -19.84 -2.60
N PRO A 372 -10.24 -19.33 -3.82
CA PRO A 372 -11.25 -18.30 -4.11
C PRO A 372 -12.69 -18.66 -3.68
N ASP A 373 -13.10 -19.91 -3.87
CA ASP A 373 -14.46 -20.36 -3.52
C ASP A 373 -14.63 -20.71 -2.02
N HIS A 374 -13.53 -20.72 -1.28
CA HIS A 374 -13.49 -21.07 0.15
C HIS A 374 -12.64 -20.06 0.93
N PRO A 375 -13.12 -18.81 1.08
CA PRO A 375 -12.40 -17.79 1.84
C PRO A 375 -12.22 -18.23 3.30
N ALA A 376 -10.99 -18.18 3.78
CA ALA A 376 -10.66 -18.55 5.15
C ALA A 376 -10.46 -17.29 6.00
N ARG A 377 -11.21 -17.16 7.08
CA ARG A 377 -10.99 -16.06 8.03
C ARG A 377 -9.60 -16.18 8.64
N VAL A 378 -8.80 -15.12 8.52
CA VAL A 378 -7.48 -15.04 9.15
C VAL A 378 -7.68 -15.05 10.67
N PRO A 379 -6.94 -15.89 11.43
CA PRO A 379 -7.13 -16.00 12.87
C PRO A 379 -6.92 -14.67 13.59
N ASP A 380 -7.86 -14.27 14.45
CA ASP A 380 -7.83 -13.01 15.17
C ASP A 380 -6.59 -12.84 16.07
N ALA A 381 -6.03 -13.94 16.56
CA ALA A 381 -4.81 -13.95 17.35
C ALA A 381 -3.56 -13.50 16.54
N THR A 382 -3.67 -13.43 15.20
CA THR A 382 -2.60 -12.96 14.30
C THR A 382 -2.84 -11.54 13.80
N LEU A 383 -3.81 -10.82 14.37
CA LEU A 383 -4.25 -9.51 13.95
C LEU A 383 -4.40 -8.59 15.16
N VAL A 384 -3.98 -7.35 15.03
CA VAL A 384 -4.20 -6.28 16.01
C VAL A 384 -5.09 -5.22 15.39
N ARG A 385 -6.12 -4.82 16.13
CA ARG A 385 -7.15 -3.84 15.75
C ARG A 385 -7.05 -2.62 16.64
N GLU A 386 -5.94 -1.92 16.57
CA GLU A 386 -5.77 -0.74 17.40
C GLU A 386 -5.50 0.49 16.53
N PRO A 387 -6.42 1.45 16.52
CA PRO A 387 -6.19 2.77 15.94
C PRO A 387 -5.36 3.67 16.88
N CYS A 388 -4.65 3.10 17.83
CA CYS A 388 -3.97 3.80 18.92
C CYS A 388 -2.88 4.76 18.50
N GLU A 389 -2.33 4.60 17.31
CA GLU A 389 -1.34 5.53 16.76
C GLU A 389 -1.92 6.92 16.45
N PHE A 390 -3.26 7.05 16.48
CA PHE A 390 -3.97 8.30 16.14
C PHE A 390 -4.59 9.05 17.30
N THR A 391 -4.61 8.46 18.47
CA THR A 391 -5.24 9.10 19.62
C THR A 391 -4.29 9.14 20.80
N SER A 392 -4.17 10.31 21.42
CA SER A 392 -3.45 10.47 22.69
C SER A 392 -4.04 9.65 23.84
N ASP A 393 -5.25 9.12 23.66
CA ASP A 393 -6.05 8.41 24.67
C ASP A 393 -6.21 6.92 24.35
N CYS A 394 -5.19 6.33 23.72
CA CYS A 394 -5.19 4.91 23.40
C CYS A 394 -5.53 4.02 24.61
N GLY A 395 -6.47 3.10 24.41
CA GLY A 395 -6.98 2.25 25.49
C GLY A 395 -8.13 2.87 26.29
N SER A 396 -8.48 4.13 26.05
CA SER A 396 -9.70 4.72 26.62
C SER A 396 -10.93 4.17 25.91
N PRO A 397 -11.98 3.75 26.63
CA PRO A 397 -13.24 3.32 26.01
C PRO A 397 -13.98 4.45 25.27
N THR A 398 -13.54 5.71 25.46
CA THR A 398 -14.07 6.90 24.80
C THR A 398 -13.19 7.43 23.69
N ALA A 399 -12.10 6.74 23.34
CA ALA A 399 -11.21 7.16 22.26
C ALA A 399 -11.95 7.21 20.92
N LEU A 400 -11.74 8.30 20.19
CA LEU A 400 -12.29 8.51 18.86
C LEU A 400 -11.18 8.43 17.82
N SER A 401 -11.46 7.79 16.67
CA SER A 401 -10.51 7.66 15.57
C SER A 401 -11.12 8.11 14.23
N PRO A 402 -10.35 8.75 13.34
CA PRO A 402 -10.76 9.05 11.96
C PRO A 402 -10.48 7.88 11.00
N VAL A 403 -9.95 6.75 11.50
CA VAL A 403 -9.53 5.62 10.67
C VAL A 403 -9.83 4.31 11.39
N ILE A 404 -10.18 3.29 10.59
CA ILE A 404 -10.24 1.89 11.01
C ILE A 404 -8.90 1.26 10.62
N ALA A 405 -8.18 0.67 11.58
CA ALA A 405 -6.87 0.09 11.34
C ALA A 405 -6.81 -1.39 11.73
N LEU A 406 -6.11 -2.18 10.93
CA LEU A 406 -5.83 -3.59 11.16
C LEU A 406 -4.37 -3.85 10.85
N GLN A 407 -3.62 -4.45 11.77
CA GLN A 407 -2.24 -4.82 11.53
C GLN A 407 -2.04 -6.33 11.58
N PRO A 408 -1.28 -6.91 10.62
CA PRO A 408 -0.78 -8.26 10.74
C PRO A 408 0.19 -8.35 11.91
N ALA A 409 -0.20 -9.06 12.97
CA ALA A 409 0.60 -9.17 14.18
C ALA A 409 0.32 -10.50 14.89
N GLY A 410 1.34 -11.09 15.51
CA GLY A 410 1.19 -12.31 16.32
C GLY A 410 1.32 -12.00 17.80
N ALA A 411 0.42 -12.48 18.62
CA ALA A 411 0.59 -12.50 20.07
C ALA A 411 1.43 -13.71 20.49
N THR A 412 2.46 -13.52 21.33
CA THR A 412 3.05 -14.63 22.10
C THR A 412 2.40 -14.66 23.48
N ALA A 413 1.98 -15.83 23.88
CA ALA A 413 1.41 -16.02 25.21
C ALA A 413 2.41 -15.53 26.27
N GLY A 414 1.98 -14.61 27.12
CA GLY A 414 2.73 -14.15 28.29
C GLY A 414 3.37 -12.76 28.20
N ASP A 415 3.23 -12.04 27.06
CA ASP A 415 3.82 -10.71 26.91
C ASP A 415 2.75 -9.63 26.79
N ALA A 416 2.40 -9.04 27.93
CA ALA A 416 1.39 -7.98 28.03
C ALA A 416 1.89 -6.60 27.59
N THR A 417 3.14 -6.49 27.15
CA THR A 417 3.79 -5.19 26.91
C THR A 417 4.27 -4.95 25.49
N SER A 418 4.27 -5.95 24.59
CA SER A 418 4.63 -5.74 23.19
C SER A 418 3.39 -5.61 22.32
N ILE A 419 3.08 -4.39 21.96
CA ILE A 419 1.85 -4.03 21.27
C ILE A 419 1.87 -4.45 19.80
N TYR A 420 3.04 -4.61 19.18
CA TYR A 420 3.15 -4.87 17.74
C TYR A 420 4.18 -5.97 17.45
N ARG A 421 3.69 -7.17 17.23
CA ARG A 421 4.51 -8.27 16.69
C ARG A 421 4.11 -8.54 15.26
N THR A 422 4.80 -7.95 14.32
CA THR A 422 4.52 -8.15 12.90
C THR A 422 4.64 -9.62 12.55
N LYS A 423 3.55 -10.19 12.08
CA LYS A 423 3.53 -11.49 11.42
C LYS A 423 3.10 -11.26 9.98
N PRO A 424 3.98 -11.47 8.99
CA PRO A 424 3.65 -11.20 7.62
C PRO A 424 2.43 -11.99 7.15
N LEU A 425 1.60 -11.37 6.33
CA LEU A 425 0.63 -12.06 5.50
C LEU A 425 1.38 -12.92 4.46
N LYS A 426 0.71 -13.89 3.84
CA LYS A 426 1.30 -14.63 2.72
C LYS A 426 1.57 -13.66 1.57
N ASP A 427 2.69 -13.82 0.90
CA ASP A 427 2.98 -13.09 -0.34
C ASP A 427 2.13 -13.62 -1.51
N ASN A 428 2.04 -12.84 -2.57
CA ASN A 428 1.32 -13.20 -3.80
C ASN A 428 -0.06 -13.82 -3.54
N THR A 429 -0.82 -13.20 -2.63
CA THR A 429 -2.10 -13.73 -2.14
C THR A 429 -3.16 -12.65 -2.11
N ASP A 430 -4.36 -13.00 -2.57
CA ASP A 430 -5.52 -12.14 -2.46
C ASP A 430 -6.13 -12.24 -1.05
N TYR A 431 -6.50 -11.09 -0.51
CA TYR A 431 -7.19 -10.94 0.77
C TYR A 431 -8.45 -10.11 0.61
N ALA A 432 -9.44 -10.34 1.48
CA ALA A 432 -10.60 -9.49 1.60
C ALA A 432 -10.74 -8.94 3.01
N VAL A 433 -11.00 -7.64 3.10
CA VAL A 433 -11.32 -6.94 4.35
C VAL A 433 -12.83 -6.79 4.43
N VAL A 434 -13.41 -7.10 5.59
CA VAL A 434 -14.83 -6.91 5.88
C VAL A 434 -14.97 -6.01 7.10
N ILE A 435 -15.64 -4.90 6.91
CA ILE A 435 -15.97 -3.92 7.95
C ILE A 435 -17.49 -3.95 8.14
N THR A 436 -17.95 -4.18 9.35
CA THR A 436 -19.39 -4.27 9.65
C THR A 436 -19.91 -3.01 10.33
N ASN A 437 -21.23 -2.86 10.34
CA ASN A 437 -21.94 -1.80 11.03
C ASN A 437 -21.93 -1.95 12.59
N ALA A 438 -21.23 -2.96 13.11
CA ALA A 438 -20.92 -3.05 14.55
C ALA A 438 -19.96 -1.96 15.02
N ILE A 439 -19.24 -1.29 14.10
CA ILE A 439 -18.49 -0.07 14.39
C ILE A 439 -19.48 1.09 14.52
N HIS A 440 -19.28 1.91 15.53
CA HIS A 440 -20.15 3.06 15.81
C HIS A 440 -19.41 4.38 15.59
N ASP A 441 -20.12 5.38 15.11
CA ASP A 441 -19.63 6.75 15.01
C ASP A 441 -19.54 7.43 16.40
N LYS A 442 -19.01 8.64 16.44
CA LYS A 442 -18.88 9.43 17.68
C LYS A 442 -20.20 9.68 18.40
N THR A 443 -21.34 9.52 17.72
CA THR A 443 -22.69 9.72 18.28
C THR A 443 -23.32 8.40 18.74
N GLY A 444 -22.63 7.28 18.57
CA GLY A 444 -23.10 5.94 18.93
C GLY A 444 -23.97 5.28 17.85
N ARG A 445 -24.08 5.86 16.65
CA ARG A 445 -24.80 5.25 15.53
C ARG A 445 -23.90 4.26 14.79
N PRO A 446 -24.43 3.12 14.31
CA PRO A 446 -23.72 2.25 13.42
C PRO A 446 -23.19 2.99 12.19
N ILE A 447 -22.01 2.66 11.69
CA ILE A 447 -21.54 3.14 10.40
C ILE A 447 -22.34 2.52 9.25
N GLY A 448 -22.52 3.27 8.18
CA GLY A 448 -23.26 2.85 7.00
C GLY A 448 -22.37 2.48 5.82
N ALA A 449 -23.00 1.88 4.79
CA ALA A 449 -22.28 1.60 3.54
C ALA A 449 -22.27 2.85 2.65
N GLY A 450 -21.09 3.25 2.18
CA GLY A 450 -20.90 4.26 1.17
C GLY A 450 -21.28 3.75 -0.24
N THR A 451 -21.21 4.62 -1.25
CA THR A 451 -21.64 4.32 -2.62
C THR A 451 -20.91 3.12 -3.22
N VAL A 452 -19.57 3.11 -3.15
CA VAL A 452 -18.78 2.01 -3.71
C VAL A 452 -19.02 0.72 -2.91
N ALA A 453 -19.12 0.79 -1.59
CA ALA A 453 -19.43 -0.38 -0.75
C ALA A 453 -20.76 -1.04 -1.14
N ARG A 454 -21.78 -0.24 -1.46
CA ARG A 454 -23.08 -0.73 -1.95
C ARG A 454 -22.92 -1.46 -3.28
N ILE A 455 -22.18 -0.86 -4.25
CA ILE A 455 -21.92 -1.47 -5.56
C ILE A 455 -21.19 -2.81 -5.42
N LEU A 456 -20.18 -2.88 -4.56
CA LEU A 456 -19.43 -4.12 -4.29
C LEU A 456 -20.31 -5.22 -3.68
N GLY A 457 -21.38 -4.84 -2.98
CA GLY A 457 -22.39 -5.75 -2.44
C GLY A 457 -23.46 -6.20 -3.45
N PHE A 458 -23.51 -5.68 -4.68
CA PHE A 458 -24.61 -6.00 -5.59
C PHE A 458 -24.67 -7.47 -6.01
N THR A 459 -25.91 -7.92 -6.23
CA THR A 459 -26.20 -9.22 -6.83
C THR A 459 -26.11 -9.14 -8.35
N ASN A 460 -26.56 -8.02 -8.91
CA ASN A 460 -26.53 -7.78 -10.35
C ASN A 460 -25.12 -7.41 -10.84
N PRO A 461 -24.72 -7.86 -12.05
CA PRO A 461 -23.45 -7.49 -12.63
C PRO A 461 -23.37 -5.99 -12.93
N VAL A 462 -22.21 -5.41 -12.69
CA VAL A 462 -21.91 -3.99 -12.97
C VAL A 462 -21.45 -3.80 -14.41
N VAL A 463 -21.03 -4.88 -15.09
CA VAL A 463 -20.65 -4.89 -16.50
C VAL A 463 -21.59 -5.84 -17.26
N VAL A 464 -22.17 -5.36 -18.34
CA VAL A 464 -23.05 -6.14 -19.25
C VAL A 464 -22.60 -5.93 -20.69
N GLY A 465 -22.30 -7.00 -21.38
CA GLY A 465 -21.85 -6.92 -22.78
C GLY A 465 -20.55 -6.17 -23.00
N GLY A 466 -19.71 -6.07 -21.97
CA GLY A 466 -18.44 -5.33 -22.01
C GLY A 466 -18.57 -3.83 -21.65
N HIS A 467 -19.78 -3.36 -21.36
CA HIS A 467 -20.07 -1.97 -21.01
C HIS A 467 -20.56 -1.81 -19.57
N SER A 468 -20.34 -0.64 -18.99
CA SER A 468 -20.86 -0.29 -17.68
C SER A 468 -22.38 -0.37 -17.61
N ALA A 469 -22.90 -1.07 -16.61
CA ALA A 469 -24.33 -1.11 -16.26
C ALA A 469 -24.71 0.00 -15.26
N LEU A 470 -23.78 0.88 -14.91
CA LEU A 470 -23.99 2.05 -14.07
C LEU A 470 -23.78 3.31 -14.89
N LEU A 471 -24.71 4.25 -14.77
CA LEU A 471 -24.62 5.50 -15.47
C LEU A 471 -23.52 6.39 -14.87
N GLY A 472 -22.69 6.98 -15.75
CA GLY A 472 -21.59 7.85 -15.33
C GLY A 472 -20.35 7.14 -14.81
N VAL A 473 -20.34 5.81 -14.84
CA VAL A 473 -19.17 4.98 -14.56
C VAL A 473 -18.60 4.49 -15.89
N ASP A 474 -17.33 4.82 -16.17
CA ASP A 474 -16.68 4.34 -17.38
C ASP A 474 -16.46 2.82 -17.36
N ASP A 475 -16.30 2.21 -18.53
CA ASP A 475 -16.20 0.77 -18.68
C ASP A 475 -15.02 0.16 -17.91
N ALA A 476 -13.89 0.87 -17.81
CA ALA A 476 -12.69 0.38 -17.11
C ALA A 476 -12.92 0.37 -15.59
N THR A 477 -13.50 1.43 -15.05
CA THR A 477 -13.87 1.52 -13.64
C THR A 477 -14.96 0.49 -13.29
N ALA A 478 -15.98 0.34 -14.14
CA ALA A 478 -17.02 -0.67 -13.96
C ALA A 478 -16.43 -2.09 -13.95
N ALA A 479 -15.50 -2.38 -14.85
CA ALA A 479 -14.82 -3.68 -14.89
C ALA A 479 -14.00 -3.98 -13.62
N ALA A 480 -13.30 -2.97 -13.09
CA ALA A 480 -12.55 -3.12 -11.84
C ALA A 480 -13.48 -3.37 -10.64
N LEU A 481 -14.58 -2.63 -10.56
CA LEU A 481 -15.62 -2.83 -9.53
C LEU A 481 -16.30 -4.21 -9.67
N ASP A 482 -16.62 -4.64 -10.88
CA ASP A 482 -17.27 -5.94 -11.11
C ASP A 482 -16.34 -7.12 -10.77
N LYS A 483 -15.06 -7.00 -11.11
CA LYS A 483 -14.03 -7.98 -10.71
C LYS A 483 -13.98 -8.12 -9.18
N MET A 484 -13.88 -7.03 -8.46
CA MET A 484 -13.85 -7.03 -6.99
C MET A 484 -15.17 -7.54 -6.40
N ARG A 485 -16.31 -7.12 -6.96
CA ARG A 485 -17.64 -7.61 -6.57
C ARG A 485 -17.74 -9.13 -6.68
N LEU A 486 -17.23 -9.72 -7.77
CA LEU A 486 -17.22 -11.17 -7.96
C LEU A 486 -16.34 -11.89 -6.96
N GLN A 487 -15.15 -11.36 -6.66
CA GLN A 487 -14.24 -11.91 -5.65
C GLN A 487 -14.86 -11.86 -4.24
N LEU A 488 -15.72 -10.87 -3.97
CA LEU A 488 -16.37 -10.71 -2.67
C LEU A 488 -17.61 -11.58 -2.47
N GLN A 489 -18.21 -12.17 -3.53
CA GLN A 489 -19.41 -13.00 -3.35
C GLN A 489 -19.19 -14.20 -2.40
N PRO A 490 -18.09 -14.98 -2.51
CA PRO A 490 -17.80 -16.05 -1.54
C PRO A 490 -17.59 -15.50 -0.11
N VAL A 491 -16.99 -14.30 0.02
CA VAL A 491 -16.77 -13.65 1.31
C VAL A 491 -18.09 -13.27 1.97
N TYR A 492 -19.02 -12.66 1.21
CA TYR A 492 -20.37 -12.38 1.71
C TYR A 492 -21.10 -13.66 2.13
N ALA A 493 -20.94 -14.74 1.37
CA ALA A 493 -21.51 -16.04 1.73
C ALA A 493 -20.91 -16.57 3.05
N ALA A 494 -19.59 -16.43 3.24
CA ALA A 494 -18.92 -16.84 4.48
C ALA A 494 -19.40 -16.00 5.69
N VAL A 495 -19.54 -14.68 5.52
CA VAL A 495 -20.06 -13.76 6.54
C VAL A 495 -21.49 -14.15 6.94
N VAL A 496 -22.34 -14.46 5.95
CA VAL A 496 -23.72 -14.91 6.22
C VAL A 496 -23.76 -16.26 6.90
N ALA A 497 -22.90 -17.20 6.50
CA ALA A 497 -22.78 -18.51 7.14
C ALA A 497 -22.31 -18.41 8.62
N ALA A 498 -21.54 -17.37 8.94
CA ALA A 498 -21.12 -17.05 10.31
C ALA A 498 -22.23 -16.38 11.15
N GLY A 499 -23.43 -16.14 10.58
CA GLY A 499 -24.60 -15.64 11.29
C GLY A 499 -24.87 -14.13 11.15
N ALA A 500 -24.04 -13.37 10.42
CA ALA A 500 -24.29 -11.97 10.11
C ALA A 500 -25.20 -11.85 8.87
N LYS A 501 -25.81 -10.68 8.67
CA LYS A 501 -26.55 -10.37 7.45
C LYS A 501 -25.63 -9.65 6.45
N LYS A 502 -25.88 -9.81 5.16
CA LYS A 502 -25.17 -9.05 4.12
C LYS A 502 -25.32 -7.53 4.34
N THR A 503 -26.46 -7.09 4.83
CA THR A 503 -26.76 -5.69 5.17
C THR A 503 -25.98 -5.15 6.35
N ASP A 504 -25.38 -6.03 7.16
CA ASP A 504 -24.54 -5.62 8.29
C ASP A 504 -23.13 -5.23 7.84
N VAL A 505 -22.76 -5.51 6.58
CA VAL A 505 -21.47 -5.13 6.00
C VAL A 505 -21.51 -3.68 5.54
N ALA A 506 -20.77 -2.83 6.22
CA ALA A 506 -20.60 -1.42 5.87
C ALA A 506 -19.60 -1.21 4.73
N MET A 507 -18.54 -2.06 4.67
CA MET A 507 -17.58 -2.07 3.57
C MET A 507 -16.96 -3.46 3.45
N ALA A 508 -16.79 -3.94 2.23
CA ALA A 508 -15.90 -5.05 1.91
C ALA A 508 -15.10 -4.71 0.67
N TYR A 509 -13.81 -5.05 0.66
CA TYR A 509 -12.92 -4.82 -0.47
C TYR A 509 -11.79 -5.83 -0.48
N THR A 510 -11.13 -6.00 -1.63
CA THR A 510 -9.98 -6.89 -1.78
C THR A 510 -8.69 -6.13 -1.98
N PHE A 511 -7.60 -6.79 -1.63
CA PHE A 511 -6.25 -6.37 -1.98
C PHE A 511 -5.37 -7.60 -2.21
N HIS A 512 -4.30 -7.41 -2.98
CA HIS A 512 -3.32 -8.43 -3.27
C HIS A 512 -1.99 -8.07 -2.62
N THR A 513 -1.35 -9.03 -1.96
CA THR A 513 0.01 -8.88 -1.46
C THR A 513 1.01 -9.11 -2.58
N GLN A 514 2.08 -8.31 -2.61
CA GLN A 514 3.07 -8.43 -3.68
C GLN A 514 3.85 -9.73 -3.63
N THR A 515 4.45 -10.10 -4.77
CA THR A 515 5.33 -11.25 -4.90
C THR A 515 6.72 -10.90 -4.34
N ILE A 516 7.13 -11.55 -3.25
CA ILE A 516 8.36 -11.25 -2.50
C ILE A 516 9.36 -12.40 -2.56
N LEU A 517 8.92 -13.59 -2.22
CA LEU A 517 9.81 -14.71 -1.97
C LEU A 517 10.42 -15.29 -3.24
N THR A 518 9.61 -15.44 -4.29
CA THR A 518 10.06 -15.99 -5.58
C THR A 518 11.17 -15.16 -6.23
N PRO A 519 11.06 -13.80 -6.33
CA PRO A 519 12.14 -12.98 -6.85
C PRO A 519 13.46 -13.11 -6.08
N ALA A 520 13.42 -13.23 -4.74
CA ALA A 520 14.63 -13.39 -3.95
C ALA A 520 15.36 -14.70 -4.27
N VAL A 521 14.61 -15.81 -4.40
CA VAL A 521 15.20 -17.10 -4.79
C VAL A 521 15.77 -17.05 -6.22
N GLN A 522 15.10 -16.32 -7.13
CA GLN A 522 15.61 -16.11 -8.49
C GLN A 522 16.90 -15.30 -8.49
N LEU A 523 17.01 -14.26 -7.66
CA LEU A 523 18.26 -13.51 -7.50
C LEU A 523 19.40 -14.40 -6.98
N ALA A 524 19.13 -15.25 -6.00
CA ALA A 524 20.13 -16.21 -5.50
C ALA A 524 20.54 -17.24 -6.55
N ALA A 525 19.63 -17.62 -7.44
CA ALA A 525 19.90 -18.55 -8.53
C ALA A 525 20.57 -17.89 -9.76
N LEU A 526 20.50 -16.56 -9.90
CA LEU A 526 21.01 -15.84 -11.04
C LEU A 526 22.47 -16.19 -11.38
N PRO A 527 23.44 -16.24 -10.44
CA PRO A 527 24.80 -16.63 -10.71
C PRO A 527 24.95 -18.03 -11.29
N TYR A 528 23.99 -18.92 -11.03
CA TYR A 528 24.01 -20.31 -11.49
C TYR A 528 23.25 -20.53 -12.81
N SER A 529 22.54 -19.52 -13.30
CA SER A 529 21.74 -19.65 -14.52
C SER A 529 22.65 -19.68 -15.77
N THR A 530 22.41 -20.61 -16.70
CA THR A 530 23.20 -20.79 -17.91
C THR A 530 23.22 -19.55 -18.80
N PRO A 531 22.09 -18.84 -19.05
CA PRO A 531 22.10 -17.63 -19.87
C PRO A 531 22.94 -16.50 -19.28
N ALA A 532 22.89 -16.29 -17.97
CA ALA A 532 23.72 -15.30 -17.30
C ALA A 532 25.18 -15.71 -17.24
N ALA A 533 25.48 -17.00 -17.09
CA ALA A 533 26.82 -17.53 -17.12
C ALA A 533 27.50 -17.42 -18.50
N THR A 534 26.72 -17.36 -19.60
CA THR A 534 27.23 -17.15 -20.95
C THR A 534 27.35 -15.69 -21.33
N ALA A 535 26.53 -14.83 -20.75
CA ALA A 535 26.57 -13.38 -20.96
C ALA A 535 27.67 -12.68 -20.14
N LEU A 536 28.07 -13.26 -19.05
CA LEU A 536 29.11 -12.77 -18.16
C LEU A 536 30.33 -13.67 -18.28
N PRO A 537 31.56 -13.13 -18.30
CA PRO A 537 32.75 -13.94 -18.45
C PRO A 537 32.75 -15.03 -17.41
N SER A 538 32.94 -16.27 -17.87
CA SER A 538 33.14 -17.42 -17.00
C SER A 538 34.30 -17.12 -16.07
N TYR A 539 34.06 -17.24 -14.78
CA TYR A 539 35.04 -16.88 -13.77
C TYR A 539 36.37 -17.56 -13.98
N PRO A 540 37.45 -16.80 -14.06
CA PRO A 540 38.40 -16.85 -12.98
C PRO A 540 38.21 -15.64 -12.07
N LEU A 541 38.56 -15.73 -10.79
CA LEU A 541 38.80 -14.56 -9.98
C LEU A 541 39.86 -13.75 -10.70
N PRO A 542 39.62 -12.46 -11.03
CA PRO A 542 40.66 -11.67 -11.68
C PRO A 542 41.87 -11.59 -10.76
N GLU A 543 43.03 -11.82 -11.34
CA GLU A 543 44.29 -11.57 -10.72
C GLU A 543 44.49 -10.04 -10.48
N PRO A 544 45.23 -9.61 -9.49
CA PRO A 544 46.15 -10.42 -8.66
C PRO A 544 45.63 -10.60 -7.23
N TYR A 545 45.83 -11.81 -6.65
CA TYR A 545 45.90 -11.87 -5.23
C TYR A 545 47.34 -11.61 -4.82
N ALA A 546 47.60 -10.80 -3.81
CA ALA A 546 48.91 -10.59 -3.27
C ALA A 546 48.97 -11.25 -1.89
N PRO A 547 49.80 -12.27 -1.68
CA PRO A 547 50.04 -12.80 -0.35
C PRO A 547 50.78 -11.74 0.45
N SER A 548 50.17 -11.27 1.53
CA SER A 548 50.81 -10.42 2.53
C SER A 548 50.99 -11.25 3.80
N THR A 549 51.97 -10.89 4.64
CA THR A 549 52.01 -11.53 5.96
C THR A 549 50.76 -11.17 6.75
N VAL A 550 50.30 -12.08 7.61
CA VAL A 550 49.10 -11.86 8.43
C VAL A 550 49.24 -10.57 9.24
N ASP A 551 50.40 -10.40 9.88
CA ASP A 551 50.69 -9.17 10.66
C ASP A 551 50.63 -7.89 9.84
N ASP A 552 51.10 -7.89 8.59
CA ASP A 552 51.07 -6.71 7.72
C ASP A 552 49.64 -6.33 7.33
N VAL A 553 48.78 -7.32 7.06
CA VAL A 553 47.37 -7.06 6.77
C VAL A 553 46.62 -6.52 7.98
N PHE A 554 46.81 -7.13 9.15
CA PHE A 554 46.20 -6.64 10.37
C PHE A 554 46.67 -5.20 10.70
N LYS A 555 47.97 -4.92 10.51
CA LYS A 555 48.54 -3.57 10.67
C LYS A 555 47.94 -2.60 9.62
N LYS A 556 47.88 -2.99 8.34
CA LYS A 556 47.30 -2.20 7.25
C LYS A 556 45.90 -1.66 7.61
N TYR A 557 45.08 -2.48 8.24
CA TYR A 557 43.71 -2.13 8.60
C TYR A 557 43.56 -1.63 10.04
N GLY A 558 44.64 -1.48 10.80
CA GLY A 558 44.59 -1.01 12.19
C GLY A 558 44.13 -2.06 13.19
N GLY A 559 44.32 -3.33 12.88
CA GLY A 559 43.92 -4.47 13.70
C GLY A 559 45.05 -5.19 14.42
N SER A 560 46.25 -4.59 14.54
CA SER A 560 47.45 -5.27 15.10
C SER A 560 47.24 -5.84 16.50
N ALA A 561 46.32 -5.28 17.29
CA ALA A 561 46.03 -5.76 18.65
C ALA A 561 44.99 -6.92 18.67
N LEU A 562 44.39 -7.24 17.54
CA LEU A 562 43.40 -8.33 17.43
C LEU A 562 44.08 -9.69 17.41
N PRO A 563 43.49 -10.76 17.98
CA PRO A 563 43.99 -12.10 17.86
C PRO A 563 44.08 -12.54 16.40
N HIS A 564 45.19 -13.14 16.00
CA HIS A 564 45.40 -13.67 14.64
C HIS A 564 46.40 -14.83 14.58
N SER A 565 46.71 -15.46 15.75
CA SER A 565 47.70 -16.54 15.85
C SER A 565 47.27 -17.83 15.17
N HIS A 566 45.98 -18.04 14.90
CA HIS A 566 45.46 -19.24 14.25
C HIS A 566 45.24 -19.06 12.74
N ILE A 567 45.51 -17.87 12.21
CA ILE A 567 45.39 -17.54 10.81
C ILE A 567 46.71 -17.85 10.09
N ALA A 568 46.66 -18.73 9.08
CA ALA A 568 47.83 -19.04 8.26
C ALA A 568 48.09 -17.95 7.20
N GLU A 569 47.02 -17.49 6.53
CA GLU A 569 47.11 -16.46 5.50
C GLU A 569 45.86 -15.58 5.50
N VAL A 570 46.07 -14.37 5.06
CA VAL A 570 45.01 -13.44 4.65
C VAL A 570 45.16 -13.17 3.16
N ILE A 571 44.13 -13.50 2.40
CA ILE A 571 44.11 -13.34 0.95
C ILE A 571 43.19 -12.16 0.59
N GLU A 572 43.74 -11.19 -0.11
CA GLU A 572 42.98 -10.09 -0.74
C GLU A 572 42.84 -10.41 -2.24
N ALA A 573 41.63 -10.49 -2.74
CA ALA A 573 41.34 -10.83 -4.12
C ALA A 573 40.08 -10.11 -4.60
N ASP A 574 39.79 -10.23 -5.89
CA ASP A 574 38.57 -9.71 -6.49
C ASP A 574 37.71 -10.84 -7.05
N ILE A 575 36.42 -10.73 -6.94
CA ILE A 575 35.46 -11.51 -7.71
C ILE A 575 34.62 -10.58 -8.59
N LEU A 576 34.14 -11.13 -9.71
CA LEU A 576 33.14 -10.45 -10.52
C LEU A 576 31.74 -10.84 -10.00
N THR A 577 30.91 -9.87 -9.70
CA THR A 577 29.49 -10.05 -9.39
C THR A 577 28.61 -9.49 -10.50
N PHE A 578 27.31 -9.74 -10.40
CA PHE A 578 26.31 -9.23 -11.34
C PHE A 578 25.63 -8.01 -10.72
N ASP A 579 26.02 -6.82 -11.12
CA ASP A 579 25.40 -5.60 -10.61
C ASP A 579 24.14 -5.26 -11.41
N LEU A 580 22.98 -5.35 -10.77
CA LEU A 580 21.68 -4.97 -11.34
C LEU A 580 21.29 -3.53 -11.01
N LEU A 581 22.06 -2.83 -10.16
CA LEU A 581 21.73 -1.49 -9.73
C LEU A 581 21.98 -0.49 -10.86
N ASP A 582 20.96 0.28 -11.21
CA ASP A 582 21.12 1.45 -12.05
C ASP A 582 21.89 2.54 -11.27
N PRO A 583 23.01 3.05 -11.77
CA PRO A 583 23.82 4.02 -11.02
C PRO A 583 23.09 5.32 -10.66
N ALA A 584 22.17 5.76 -11.52
CA ALA A 584 21.45 7.02 -11.33
C ALA A 584 20.35 6.89 -10.27
N THR A 585 19.49 5.88 -10.40
CA THR A 585 18.35 5.68 -9.51
C THR A 585 18.73 4.87 -8.26
N GLY A 586 19.74 4.00 -8.39
CA GLY A 586 20.11 3.02 -7.37
C GLY A 586 19.10 1.88 -7.19
N ALA A 587 18.03 1.84 -7.98
CA ALA A 587 17.10 0.74 -8.06
C ALA A 587 17.58 -0.32 -9.08
N PHE A 588 17.01 -1.52 -9.05
CA PHE A 588 17.32 -2.52 -10.06
C PHE A 588 16.88 -2.06 -11.45
N HIS A 589 17.71 -2.34 -12.42
CA HIS A 589 17.36 -2.19 -13.83
C HIS A 589 16.13 -3.07 -14.12
N PRO A 590 15.08 -2.54 -14.78
CA PRO A 590 13.88 -3.32 -15.09
C PRO A 590 14.18 -4.51 -16.03
N ASP A 591 15.24 -4.43 -16.81
CA ASP A 591 15.73 -5.51 -17.68
C ASP A 591 16.99 -6.15 -17.05
N PRO A 592 16.90 -7.38 -16.52
CA PRO A 592 18.04 -8.06 -15.90
C PRO A 592 19.16 -8.42 -16.89
N THR A 593 18.90 -8.36 -18.21
CA THR A 593 19.94 -8.57 -19.23
C THR A 593 20.95 -7.42 -19.29
N LEU A 594 20.63 -6.29 -18.68
CA LEU A 594 21.51 -5.14 -18.54
C LEU A 594 22.43 -5.23 -17.32
N ALA A 595 22.38 -6.33 -16.56
CA ALA A 595 23.30 -6.60 -15.47
C ALA A 595 24.76 -6.48 -15.97
N LYS A 596 25.56 -5.73 -15.20
CA LYS A 596 26.97 -5.51 -15.52
C LYS A 596 27.86 -6.36 -14.63
N PRO A 597 28.89 -7.01 -15.18
CA PRO A 597 29.95 -7.58 -14.36
C PRO A 597 30.75 -6.44 -13.72
N VAL A 598 30.84 -6.46 -12.39
CA VAL A 598 31.66 -5.52 -11.63
C VAL A 598 32.59 -6.28 -10.69
N PRO A 599 33.86 -5.90 -10.58
CA PRO A 599 34.75 -6.49 -9.58
C PRO A 599 34.37 -5.99 -8.20
N ILE A 600 34.34 -6.91 -7.23
CA ILE A 600 34.22 -6.60 -5.81
C ILE A 600 35.36 -7.24 -5.05
N HIS A 601 35.91 -6.50 -4.08
CA HIS A 601 37.01 -6.99 -3.25
C HIS A 601 36.53 -8.04 -2.26
N VAL A 602 37.30 -9.11 -2.15
CA VAL A 602 37.11 -10.22 -1.23
C VAL A 602 38.30 -10.31 -0.25
N LEU A 603 37.97 -10.53 1.00
CA LEU A 603 38.95 -10.83 2.06
C LEU A 603 38.71 -12.25 2.54
N ILE A 604 39.76 -13.08 2.55
CA ILE A 604 39.68 -14.49 2.93
C ILE A 604 40.76 -14.76 3.99
N THR A 605 40.43 -15.49 5.05
CA THR A 605 41.39 -16.00 6.02
C THR A 605 41.37 -17.51 6.04
N THR A 606 42.57 -18.11 6.10
CA THR A 606 42.75 -19.58 6.17
C THR A 606 43.27 -20.01 7.53
N PRO A 607 42.86 -21.17 8.04
CA PRO A 607 43.38 -21.70 9.30
C PRO A 607 44.81 -22.22 9.16
N VAL A 608 45.60 -22.21 10.26
CA VAL A 608 46.90 -22.84 10.30
C VAL A 608 46.80 -24.31 9.94
N THR A 609 47.85 -24.85 9.32
CA THR A 609 47.91 -26.19 8.79
C THR A 609 47.57 -27.25 9.87
N GLY A 610 46.67 -28.17 9.54
CA GLY A 610 46.34 -29.34 10.37
C GLY A 610 45.13 -29.14 11.31
N VAL A 611 44.61 -27.91 11.48
CA VAL A 611 43.43 -27.63 12.32
C VAL A 611 42.15 -28.04 11.59
N ALA A 612 42.06 -27.79 10.27
CA ALA A 612 40.87 -28.18 9.50
C ALA A 612 40.72 -29.71 9.46
N PRO A 613 39.47 -30.22 9.48
CA PRO A 613 39.19 -31.66 9.46
C PRO A 613 39.68 -32.31 8.16
N SER A 614 40.04 -33.59 8.22
CA SER A 614 40.40 -34.41 7.05
C SER A 614 39.18 -34.59 6.14
N CYS A 615 39.40 -34.56 4.81
CA CYS A 615 38.36 -34.85 3.84
C CYS A 615 37.82 -36.28 3.85
N GLY A 616 38.48 -37.19 4.56
CA GLY A 616 38.14 -38.60 4.55
C GLY A 616 38.68 -39.33 3.32
N GLY A 617 38.41 -40.64 3.21
CA GLY A 617 38.78 -41.45 2.03
C GLY A 617 40.28 -41.61 1.76
N GLY A 618 41.13 -41.26 2.74
CA GLY A 618 42.59 -41.32 2.57
C GLY A 618 43.23 -40.14 1.84
N SER A 619 42.44 -39.08 1.55
CA SER A 619 42.94 -37.83 0.96
C SER A 619 43.83 -37.09 1.97
N PRO A 620 44.99 -36.59 1.56
CA PRO A 620 45.82 -35.70 2.38
C PRO A 620 45.18 -34.31 2.59
N ALA A 621 44.20 -33.98 1.77
CA ALA A 621 43.54 -32.66 1.82
C ALA A 621 42.68 -32.50 3.08
N ARG A 622 42.55 -31.24 3.52
CA ARG A 622 41.73 -30.82 4.64
C ARG A 622 40.45 -30.16 4.13
N CYS A 623 39.29 -30.64 4.58
CA CYS A 623 37.98 -30.12 4.19
C CYS A 623 37.52 -29.07 5.20
N ALA A 624 37.78 -27.80 4.88
CA ALA A 624 37.44 -26.70 5.75
C ALA A 624 35.96 -26.24 5.53
N PRO A 625 35.20 -26.09 6.59
CA PRO A 625 33.95 -25.34 6.49
C PRO A 625 34.22 -23.91 6.03
N LEU A 626 33.31 -23.35 5.22
CA LEU A 626 33.34 -21.94 4.81
C LEU A 626 32.39 -21.12 5.69
N VAL A 627 32.89 -20.06 6.30
CA VAL A 627 32.08 -19.07 7.02
C VAL A 627 32.04 -17.78 6.21
N VAL A 628 30.87 -17.44 5.72
CA VAL A 628 30.62 -16.14 5.09
C VAL A 628 30.31 -15.14 6.20
N PHE A 629 31.16 -14.13 6.36
CA PHE A 629 30.95 -13.03 7.31
C PHE A 629 30.35 -11.82 6.62
N ARG A 630 29.34 -11.21 7.25
CA ARG A 630 28.68 -10.01 6.74
C ARG A 630 28.73 -8.89 7.77
N HIS A 631 29.30 -7.76 7.38
CA HIS A 631 29.51 -6.58 8.23
C HIS A 631 28.21 -5.77 8.47
N GLY A 632 28.25 -4.89 9.45
CA GLY A 632 27.18 -3.94 9.82
C GLY A 632 27.11 -2.70 8.90
N LEU A 633 26.07 -1.87 9.13
CA LEU A 633 25.92 -0.58 8.48
C LEU A 633 27.14 0.32 8.78
N SER A 634 27.53 1.14 7.82
CA SER A 634 28.71 2.02 7.85
C SER A 634 30.07 1.31 8.00
N ARG A 635 30.08 -0.01 7.92
CA ARG A 635 31.29 -0.83 8.06
C ARG A 635 31.73 -1.39 6.70
N GLY A 636 32.63 -2.39 6.72
CA GLY A 636 33.12 -3.04 5.50
C GLY A 636 33.68 -4.43 5.80
N ARG A 637 34.10 -5.13 4.73
CA ARG A 637 34.64 -6.52 4.80
C ARG A 637 35.76 -6.72 5.80
N ILE A 638 36.53 -5.67 6.11
CA ILE A 638 37.65 -5.75 7.06
C ILE A 638 37.23 -6.08 8.48
N ASP A 639 35.98 -5.86 8.86
CA ASP A 639 35.45 -6.26 10.16
C ASP A 639 35.53 -7.76 10.39
N MET A 640 35.62 -8.56 9.32
CA MET A 640 35.86 -9.98 9.41
C MET A 640 37.10 -10.33 10.24
N LEU A 641 38.14 -9.48 10.20
CA LEU A 641 39.39 -9.71 10.96
C LEU A 641 39.15 -9.77 12.47
N THR A 642 38.07 -9.17 12.97
CA THR A 642 37.73 -9.23 14.41
C THR A 642 37.23 -10.60 14.87
N VAL A 643 36.78 -11.46 13.96
CA VAL A 643 36.21 -12.78 14.25
C VAL A 643 37.04 -13.94 13.65
N ALA A 644 37.94 -13.61 12.72
CA ALA A 644 38.62 -14.58 11.87
C ALA A 644 39.49 -15.55 12.65
N ASP A 645 40.21 -15.11 13.69
CA ASP A 645 41.08 -16.00 14.48
C ASP A 645 40.27 -17.07 15.23
N THR A 646 39.10 -16.70 15.76
CA THR A 646 38.23 -17.67 16.45
C THR A 646 37.73 -18.76 15.49
N PHE A 647 37.39 -18.41 14.27
CA PHE A 647 36.98 -19.39 13.25
C PHE A 647 38.16 -20.22 12.76
N ALA A 648 39.33 -19.58 12.52
CA ALA A 648 40.55 -20.27 12.08
C ALA A 648 41.04 -21.25 13.14
N ALA A 649 40.98 -20.94 14.44
CA ALA A 649 41.30 -21.82 15.55
C ALA A 649 40.49 -23.15 15.52
N ASN A 650 39.35 -23.13 14.85
CA ASN A 650 38.44 -24.27 14.67
C ASN A 650 38.45 -24.84 13.25
N GLY A 651 39.47 -24.53 12.45
CA GLY A 651 39.69 -25.10 11.12
C GLY A 651 38.77 -24.58 10.04
N MET A 652 38.15 -23.41 10.20
CA MET A 652 37.22 -22.82 9.25
C MET A 652 37.93 -21.75 8.39
N VAL A 653 37.59 -21.71 7.12
CA VAL A 653 37.92 -20.59 6.22
C VAL A 653 36.86 -19.53 6.37
N THR A 654 37.26 -18.26 6.56
CA THR A 654 36.32 -17.15 6.68
C THR A 654 36.48 -16.21 5.50
N VAL A 655 35.37 -15.71 4.97
CA VAL A 655 35.33 -14.81 3.81
C VAL A 655 34.36 -13.67 4.02
N ALA A 656 34.72 -12.49 3.51
CA ALA A 656 33.85 -11.32 3.50
C ALA A 656 34.03 -10.49 2.23
N ILE A 657 32.95 -9.85 1.84
CA ILE A 657 32.88 -8.82 0.77
C ILE A 657 32.18 -7.57 1.33
N ASP A 658 32.39 -6.43 0.66
CA ASP A 658 31.65 -5.21 0.97
C ASP A 658 30.22 -5.27 0.39
N ALA A 659 29.23 -4.86 1.18
CA ALA A 659 27.90 -4.60 0.69
C ALA A 659 27.90 -3.53 -0.42
N ALA A 660 26.91 -3.56 -1.26
CA ALA A 660 26.67 -2.41 -2.14
C ALA A 660 26.60 -1.12 -1.30
N LYS A 661 27.28 -0.06 -1.78
CA LYS A 661 27.44 1.24 -1.11
C LYS A 661 28.23 1.24 0.20
N HIS A 662 28.94 0.15 0.50
CA HIS A 662 29.81 0.04 1.66
C HIS A 662 31.26 -0.23 1.24
N GLY A 663 32.18 -0.02 2.16
CA GLY A 663 33.60 -0.27 1.92
C GLY A 663 34.08 0.42 0.66
N ASP A 664 34.76 -0.32 -0.21
CA ASP A 664 35.28 0.24 -1.47
C ASP A 664 34.17 0.50 -2.53
N ARG A 665 32.93 0.10 -2.25
CA ARG A 665 31.73 0.40 -3.05
C ARG A 665 30.96 1.62 -2.51
N ALA A 666 31.52 2.37 -1.58
CA ALA A 666 30.89 3.54 -0.95
C ALA A 666 30.67 4.67 -1.96
N LEU A 667 29.72 5.53 -1.65
CA LEU A 667 29.39 6.72 -2.45
C LEU A 667 29.53 7.98 -1.60
N CYS A 668 30.04 9.05 -2.17
CA CYS A 668 30.08 10.36 -1.54
C CYS A 668 28.83 11.18 -1.88
N SER A 669 28.57 12.22 -1.09
CA SER A 669 27.48 13.17 -1.35
C SER A 669 28.00 14.35 -2.15
N SER A 670 27.57 14.48 -3.41
CA SER A 670 28.00 15.61 -4.23
C SER A 670 27.31 16.91 -3.79
N GLY A 671 28.04 18.01 -3.81
CA GLY A 671 27.55 19.33 -3.38
C GLY A 671 27.45 19.53 -1.86
N ALA A 672 27.80 18.54 -1.04
CA ALA A 672 27.89 18.69 0.43
C ALA A 672 29.21 19.34 0.86
N VAL A 673 29.21 20.04 1.99
CA VAL A 673 30.43 20.68 2.56
C VAL A 673 31.45 19.62 3.00
N GLN A 674 31.00 18.43 3.38
CA GLN A 674 31.85 17.29 3.72
C GLN A 674 31.40 16.07 2.93
N THR A 675 32.21 15.69 1.97
CA THR A 675 31.91 14.57 1.06
C THR A 675 32.47 13.24 1.51
N GLY A 676 33.39 13.20 2.48
CA GLY A 676 34.17 12.02 2.85
C GLY A 676 35.28 11.67 1.85
N CYS A 677 35.50 12.47 0.83
CA CYS A 677 36.63 12.32 -0.09
C CYS A 677 37.92 12.82 0.56
N LEU A 678 39.07 12.34 0.07
CA LEU A 678 40.37 12.82 0.50
C LEU A 678 40.51 14.35 0.29
N PRO A 679 41.29 15.06 1.12
CA PRO A 679 41.55 16.49 0.95
C PRO A 679 42.04 16.80 -0.47
N ALA A 680 41.57 17.90 -1.05
CA ALA A 680 41.85 18.34 -2.42
C ALA A 680 41.30 17.44 -3.56
N THR A 681 40.39 16.52 -3.21
CA THR A 681 39.65 15.72 -4.21
C THR A 681 38.18 16.11 -4.21
N THR A 682 37.46 15.83 -5.30
CA THR A 682 36.04 16.20 -5.44
C THR A 682 35.16 14.98 -5.45
N CYS A 683 33.92 15.16 -4.98
CA CYS A 683 32.85 14.18 -5.17
C CYS A 683 32.14 14.51 -6.49
N THR A 684 32.41 13.73 -7.53
CA THR A 684 31.79 13.87 -8.83
C THR A 684 30.43 13.17 -8.83
N ALA A 685 29.36 13.93 -9.09
CA ALA A 685 28.01 13.39 -9.10
C ALA A 685 27.83 12.31 -10.17
N ILE A 686 27.13 11.25 -9.85
CA ILE A 686 26.71 10.23 -10.82
C ILE A 686 25.67 10.85 -11.77
N ALA A 687 25.89 10.70 -13.08
CA ALA A 687 25.02 11.26 -14.09
C ALA A 687 23.58 10.72 -13.93
N GLY A 688 22.59 11.60 -13.95
CA GLY A 688 21.17 11.27 -13.80
C GLY A 688 20.70 11.04 -12.36
N ALA A 689 21.59 11.07 -11.36
CA ALA A 689 21.21 10.85 -9.97
C ALA A 689 20.50 12.05 -9.29
N ALA A 690 20.59 13.23 -9.90
CA ALA A 690 19.89 14.41 -9.41
C ALA A 690 18.36 14.26 -9.55
N GLY A 691 17.61 14.68 -8.55
CA GLY A 691 16.14 14.61 -8.57
C GLY A 691 15.55 13.25 -8.19
N GLN A 692 16.36 12.31 -7.69
CA GLN A 692 15.91 10.98 -7.27
C GLN A 692 15.44 10.94 -5.80
N GLY A 693 15.16 12.10 -5.21
CA GLY A 693 14.60 12.21 -3.84
C GLY A 693 15.65 12.46 -2.76
N ASP A 694 16.94 12.25 -3.00
CA ASP A 694 17.99 12.54 -2.03
C ASP A 694 18.32 14.05 -2.02
N ALA A 695 18.59 14.60 -0.84
CA ALA A 695 18.96 16.01 -0.68
C ALA A 695 20.25 16.38 -1.45
N HIS A 696 21.16 15.42 -1.56
CA HIS A 696 22.38 15.54 -2.34
C HIS A 696 22.53 14.33 -3.24
N PRO A 697 22.82 14.49 -4.52
CA PRO A 697 23.02 13.35 -5.42
C PRO A 697 24.24 12.51 -5.02
N PRO A 698 24.16 11.18 -5.14
CA PRO A 698 25.31 10.30 -4.94
C PRO A 698 26.41 10.57 -5.98
N GLY A 699 27.65 10.39 -5.56
CA GLY A 699 28.81 10.60 -6.37
C GLY A 699 29.95 9.66 -6.06
N THR A 700 31.03 9.78 -6.83
CA THR A 700 32.30 9.07 -6.62
C THR A 700 33.40 10.04 -6.30
N CYS A 701 34.34 9.63 -5.45
CA CYS A 701 35.51 10.45 -5.10
C CYS A 701 36.63 10.20 -6.11
N ASP A 702 37.09 11.24 -6.83
CA ASP A 702 38.11 11.14 -7.86
C ASP A 702 39.49 10.71 -7.35
N GLY A 703 39.77 10.94 -6.06
CA GLY A 703 41.06 10.57 -5.44
C GLY A 703 40.93 9.55 -4.31
N GLY A 704 39.72 8.98 -4.12
CA GLY A 704 39.42 8.05 -3.02
C GLY A 704 38.83 8.72 -1.80
N PHE A 705 38.60 7.91 -0.74
CA PHE A 705 37.87 8.32 0.46
C PHE A 705 38.79 8.51 1.65
N ILE A 706 38.37 9.36 2.59
CA ILE A 706 38.90 9.34 3.96
C ILE A 706 38.53 7.99 4.57
N LYS A 707 39.53 7.30 5.11
CA LYS A 707 39.39 5.95 5.70
C LYS A 707 39.38 6.00 7.21
N VAL A 708 38.58 5.12 7.83
CA VAL A 708 38.56 4.90 9.27
C VAL A 708 39.15 3.52 9.54
N PRO A 709 40.20 3.40 10.34
CA PRO A 709 40.84 2.11 10.64
C PRO A 709 39.90 1.22 11.47
N LEU A 710 40.14 -0.07 11.44
CA LEU A 710 39.41 -1.08 12.19
C LEU A 710 39.48 -0.81 13.71
N ASN A 711 40.68 -0.43 14.18
CA ASN A 711 40.90 0.09 15.53
C ASN A 711 41.36 1.55 15.44
N PRO A 712 40.51 2.55 15.77
CA PRO A 712 40.89 3.95 15.70
C PRO A 712 42.11 4.35 16.59
N ALA A 713 42.39 3.56 17.62
CA ALA A 713 43.53 3.77 18.49
C ALA A 713 44.85 3.25 17.90
N ALA A 714 44.80 2.51 16.79
CA ALA A 714 46.01 2.03 16.13
C ALA A 714 46.67 3.19 15.34
N ASN A 715 47.94 3.43 15.63
CA ASN A 715 48.73 4.46 14.96
C ASN A 715 49.39 3.97 13.66
N ASP A 716 49.21 2.72 13.31
CA ASP A 716 49.88 2.03 12.22
C ASP A 716 48.97 1.73 11.00
N ALA A 717 47.67 2.06 11.07
CA ALA A 717 46.76 1.87 10.00
C ALA A 717 47.07 2.77 8.79
N THR A 718 47.19 2.16 7.60
CA THR A 718 47.37 2.86 6.32
C THR A 718 46.11 2.82 5.43
N ASP A 719 45.18 1.98 5.80
CA ASP A 719 43.91 1.76 5.10
C ASP A 719 42.76 1.58 6.13
N GLY A 720 41.54 1.48 5.68
CA GLY A 720 40.40 1.33 6.57
C GLY A 720 39.07 1.31 5.79
N VAL A 721 37.99 1.46 6.54
CA VAL A 721 36.65 1.61 5.96
C VAL A 721 36.45 3.06 5.51
N PRO A 722 35.95 3.34 4.30
CA PRO A 722 35.57 4.69 3.91
C PRO A 722 34.64 5.35 4.94
N ALA A 723 34.93 6.58 5.32
CA ALA A 723 34.09 7.33 6.27
C ALA A 723 32.64 7.52 5.81
N VAL A 724 32.42 7.42 4.50
CA VAL A 724 31.11 7.48 3.83
C VAL A 724 30.49 6.10 3.60
N SER A 725 31.08 5.03 4.15
CA SER A 725 30.54 3.68 4.00
C SER A 725 29.09 3.61 4.48
N GLY A 726 28.22 3.05 3.66
CA GLY A 726 26.80 2.95 3.95
C GLY A 726 25.95 4.16 3.53
N ASN A 727 26.56 5.25 3.04
CA ASN A 727 25.80 6.36 2.48
C ASN A 727 24.88 5.87 1.35
N TYR A 728 23.66 6.45 1.31
CA TYR A 728 22.62 6.08 0.32
C TYR A 728 22.08 4.65 0.43
N LEU A 729 22.46 3.87 1.44
CA LEU A 729 21.71 2.66 1.76
C LEU A 729 20.32 3.04 2.27
N VAL A 730 20.27 3.93 3.27
CA VAL A 730 19.03 4.55 3.72
C VAL A 730 18.84 5.83 2.91
N SER A 731 17.83 5.85 2.06
CA SER A 731 17.58 6.90 1.08
C SER A 731 16.10 7.30 1.10
N ALA A 732 15.80 8.56 0.83
CA ALA A 732 14.43 9.02 0.58
C ALA A 732 13.80 8.31 -0.63
N ASN A 733 14.62 7.84 -1.57
CA ASN A 733 14.18 6.89 -2.61
C ASN A 733 14.20 5.46 -2.04
N PHE A 734 13.07 4.99 -1.51
CA PHE A 734 12.96 3.65 -0.92
C PHE A 734 13.23 2.51 -1.90
N PHE A 735 13.04 2.71 -3.20
CA PHE A 735 13.42 1.71 -4.21
C PHE A 735 14.92 1.51 -4.27
N ARG A 736 15.71 2.59 -4.07
CA ARG A 736 17.17 2.50 -3.93
C ARG A 736 17.55 1.67 -2.71
N THR A 737 16.95 1.95 -1.55
CA THR A 737 17.18 1.18 -0.31
C THR A 737 16.84 -0.28 -0.51
N ARG A 738 15.64 -0.57 -1.03
CA ARG A 738 15.16 -1.93 -1.30
C ARG A 738 16.13 -2.73 -2.17
N ASP A 739 16.50 -2.17 -3.31
CA ASP A 739 17.26 -2.92 -4.31
C ASP A 739 18.74 -2.98 -3.98
N THR A 740 19.29 -1.99 -3.25
CA THR A 740 20.62 -2.09 -2.66
C THR A 740 20.72 -3.26 -1.67
N LEU A 741 19.69 -3.48 -0.84
CA LEU A 741 19.64 -4.63 0.05
C LEU A 741 19.49 -5.95 -0.71
N ARG A 742 18.69 -5.98 -1.77
CA ARG A 742 18.48 -7.17 -2.61
C ARG A 742 19.69 -7.54 -3.46
N GLN A 743 20.55 -6.57 -3.80
CA GLN A 743 21.79 -6.82 -4.52
C GLN A 743 22.71 -7.76 -3.74
N ASP A 744 22.66 -7.72 -2.42
CA ASP A 744 23.45 -8.61 -1.57
C ASP A 744 23.17 -10.11 -1.80
N VAL A 745 21.92 -10.46 -2.08
CA VAL A 745 21.51 -11.84 -2.40
C VAL A 745 22.31 -12.38 -3.60
N ILE A 746 22.50 -11.55 -4.63
CA ILE A 746 23.30 -11.91 -5.81
C ILE A 746 24.77 -12.02 -5.43
N ASP A 747 25.31 -11.00 -4.75
CA ASP A 747 26.71 -10.88 -4.40
C ASP A 747 27.17 -12.06 -3.51
N GLN A 748 26.39 -12.40 -2.48
CA GLN A 748 26.67 -13.53 -1.59
C GLN A 748 26.52 -14.87 -2.31
N SER A 749 25.53 -15.02 -3.16
CA SER A 749 25.35 -16.23 -3.95
C SER A 749 26.50 -16.45 -4.93
N GLN A 750 26.99 -15.36 -5.56
CA GLN A 750 28.14 -15.39 -6.42
C GLN A 750 29.44 -15.68 -5.66
N LEU A 751 29.63 -15.11 -4.48
CA LEU A 751 30.77 -15.40 -3.61
C LEU A 751 30.84 -16.89 -3.27
N ILE A 752 29.72 -17.46 -2.83
CA ILE A 752 29.64 -18.90 -2.51
C ILE A 752 29.94 -19.74 -3.75
N ARG A 753 29.41 -19.39 -4.91
CA ARG A 753 29.67 -20.09 -6.17
C ARG A 753 31.16 -20.04 -6.54
N ALA A 754 31.82 -18.90 -6.37
CA ALA A 754 33.21 -18.71 -6.72
C ALA A 754 34.17 -19.51 -5.81
N LEU A 755 33.85 -19.68 -4.52
CA LEU A 755 34.72 -20.27 -3.52
C LEU A 755 34.41 -21.73 -3.18
N ALA A 756 33.15 -22.11 -3.25
CA ALA A 756 32.75 -23.47 -2.95
C ALA A 756 32.40 -24.20 -4.24
N LEU A 757 33.05 -25.33 -4.50
CA LEU A 757 32.79 -26.18 -5.67
C LEU A 757 31.27 -26.40 -5.84
N ASP A 758 30.75 -25.96 -6.96
CA ASP A 758 29.44 -26.38 -7.42
C ASP A 758 29.56 -27.77 -8.03
N PRO A 759 28.96 -28.82 -7.43
CA PRO A 759 29.03 -30.16 -7.97
C PRO A 759 28.41 -30.27 -9.39
N THR A 760 27.66 -29.25 -9.84
CA THR A 760 27.02 -29.21 -11.16
C THR A 760 27.80 -28.39 -12.18
N ALA A 761 28.79 -27.60 -11.79
CA ALA A 761 29.55 -26.70 -12.67
C ALA A 761 31.04 -27.04 -12.65
N ALA A 762 31.46 -27.91 -13.57
CA ALA A 762 32.88 -28.22 -13.78
C ALA A 762 33.78 -27.03 -14.15
N ALA A 763 33.20 -25.84 -14.39
CA ALA A 763 33.88 -24.65 -14.87
C ALA A 763 34.30 -23.66 -13.79
N SER A 764 33.86 -23.79 -12.54
CA SER A 764 34.22 -22.87 -11.46
C SER A 764 35.57 -23.17 -10.79
N ALA A 765 36.22 -24.26 -11.17
CA ALA A 765 37.46 -24.74 -10.59
C ALA A 765 38.72 -23.97 -10.99
N ASN A 766 38.60 -22.86 -11.76
CA ASN A 766 39.76 -22.19 -12.34
C ASN A 766 40.05 -20.81 -11.75
N SER A 767 39.67 -20.54 -10.49
CA SER A 767 40.11 -19.32 -9.85
C SER A 767 41.53 -19.52 -9.25
N ALA A 768 42.38 -18.49 -9.36
CA ALA A 768 43.70 -18.52 -8.74
C ALA A 768 43.62 -18.73 -7.22
N VAL A 769 42.58 -18.15 -6.55
CA VAL A 769 42.31 -18.38 -5.13
C VAL A 769 42.00 -19.82 -4.85
N PHE A 770 41.20 -20.48 -5.69
CA PHE A 770 40.83 -21.87 -5.52
C PHE A 770 42.06 -22.80 -5.67
N ALA A 771 42.91 -22.53 -6.68
CA ALA A 771 44.17 -23.23 -6.91
C ALA A 771 45.12 -23.04 -5.71
N HIS A 772 45.22 -21.82 -5.19
CA HIS A 772 46.04 -21.49 -4.05
C HIS A 772 45.57 -22.19 -2.76
N LEU A 773 44.24 -22.25 -2.50
CA LEU A 773 43.72 -23.05 -1.37
C LEU A 773 44.07 -24.51 -1.50
N ALA A 774 44.04 -25.08 -2.71
CA ALA A 774 44.47 -26.46 -2.97
C ALA A 774 45.96 -26.69 -2.73
N ASP A 775 46.82 -25.70 -3.10
CA ASP A 775 48.26 -25.73 -2.83
C ASP A 775 48.52 -25.69 -1.31
N LEU A 776 47.70 -25.04 -0.51
CA LEU A 776 47.72 -25.08 0.95
C LEU A 776 47.13 -26.39 1.51
N GLY A 777 46.68 -27.31 0.66
CA GLY A 777 46.06 -28.56 1.08
C GLY A 777 44.63 -28.35 1.67
N LEU A 778 44.01 -27.23 1.39
CA LEU A 778 42.66 -26.92 1.84
C LEU A 778 41.65 -27.09 0.71
N VAL A 779 40.55 -27.68 1.02
CA VAL A 779 39.35 -27.76 0.16
C VAL A 779 38.17 -27.24 0.95
N ILE A 780 37.39 -26.34 0.35
CA ILE A 780 36.13 -25.91 0.94
C ILE A 780 35.15 -27.07 0.90
N ASP A 781 34.60 -27.44 2.05
CA ASP A 781 33.54 -28.44 2.14
C ASP A 781 32.20 -27.85 1.63
N PRO A 782 31.71 -28.25 0.44
CA PRO A 782 30.50 -27.67 -0.15
C PRO A 782 29.23 -27.97 0.64
N THR A 783 29.28 -28.90 1.61
CA THR A 783 28.16 -29.23 2.50
C THR A 783 28.18 -28.43 3.80
N LYS A 784 29.25 -27.69 4.07
CA LYS A 784 29.47 -26.92 5.31
C LYS A 784 29.71 -25.45 5.00
N ILE A 785 28.73 -24.86 4.36
CA ILE A 785 28.70 -23.42 4.12
C ILE A 785 27.86 -22.78 5.23
N TYR A 786 28.48 -21.95 6.02
CA TYR A 786 27.91 -21.31 7.16
C TYR A 786 27.88 -19.78 6.92
N PHE A 787 26.99 -19.09 7.57
CA PHE A 787 26.84 -17.64 7.47
C PHE A 787 26.88 -17.02 8.89
N THR A 788 27.56 -15.92 9.05
CA THR A 788 27.46 -15.07 10.24
C THR A 788 27.40 -13.61 9.84
N GLY A 789 26.45 -12.86 10.40
CA GLY A 789 26.28 -11.45 10.11
C GLY A 789 25.96 -10.66 11.37
N GLN A 790 26.48 -9.44 11.41
CA GLN A 790 26.26 -8.52 12.51
C GLN A 790 25.44 -7.32 12.06
N SER A 791 24.39 -6.95 12.82
CA SER A 791 23.56 -5.77 12.52
C SER A 791 22.93 -5.86 11.11
N LEU A 792 23.23 -4.91 10.24
CA LEU A 792 22.83 -4.96 8.82
C LEU A 792 23.20 -6.31 8.19
N GLY A 793 24.34 -6.89 8.56
CA GLY A 793 24.75 -8.20 8.08
C GLY A 793 23.83 -9.34 8.52
N ALA A 794 23.18 -9.24 9.66
CA ALA A 794 22.16 -10.19 10.09
C ALA A 794 20.81 -9.92 9.40
N ILE A 795 20.48 -8.64 9.15
CA ILE A 795 19.29 -8.19 8.43
C ILE A 795 19.33 -8.73 7.00
N GLN A 796 20.36 -8.37 6.21
CA GLN A 796 20.56 -8.87 4.84
C GLN A 796 20.74 -10.38 4.83
N GLY A 797 21.55 -10.92 5.75
CA GLY A 797 21.82 -12.34 5.87
C GLY A 797 20.58 -13.21 6.09
N THR A 798 19.52 -12.68 6.70
CA THR A 798 18.25 -13.40 6.80
C THR A 798 17.67 -13.67 5.41
N VAL A 799 17.71 -12.70 4.52
CA VAL A 799 17.24 -12.82 3.13
C VAL A 799 18.17 -13.76 2.34
N ASP A 800 19.49 -13.54 2.45
CA ASP A 800 20.50 -14.33 1.75
C ASP A 800 20.42 -15.81 2.11
N VAL A 801 20.33 -16.12 3.41
CA VAL A 801 20.25 -17.49 3.92
C VAL A 801 18.94 -18.15 3.54
N ALA A 802 17.81 -17.41 3.56
CA ALA A 802 16.52 -17.95 3.13
C ALA A 802 16.53 -18.25 1.63
N ALA A 803 17.09 -17.36 0.81
CA ALA A 803 17.09 -17.47 -0.64
C ALA A 803 18.11 -18.50 -1.17
N ASN A 804 19.26 -18.69 -0.50
CA ASN A 804 20.34 -19.55 -0.99
C ASN A 804 20.29 -20.96 -0.35
N PRO A 805 20.01 -22.02 -1.13
CA PRO A 805 19.93 -23.38 -0.61
C PRO A 805 21.27 -23.98 -0.15
N ARG A 806 22.40 -23.38 -0.50
CA ARG A 806 23.73 -23.88 -0.15
C ARG A 806 24.16 -23.55 1.27
N ILE A 807 23.58 -22.53 1.89
CA ILE A 807 23.86 -22.16 3.29
C ILE A 807 23.08 -23.08 4.21
N SER A 808 23.77 -23.85 5.03
CA SER A 808 23.15 -24.85 5.90
C SER A 808 22.93 -24.39 7.33
N LYS A 809 23.77 -23.47 7.84
CA LYS A 809 23.68 -22.91 9.18
C LYS A 809 23.95 -21.41 9.12
N ALA A 810 23.28 -20.65 10.00
CA ALA A 810 23.59 -19.24 10.14
C ALA A 810 23.54 -18.79 11.61
N ALA A 811 24.42 -17.86 11.96
CA ALA A 811 24.41 -17.15 13.22
C ALA A 811 24.23 -15.67 12.96
N PHE A 812 23.12 -15.15 13.41
CA PHE A 812 22.72 -13.74 13.22
C PHE A 812 22.92 -12.99 14.53
N ASN A 813 23.74 -11.96 14.48
CA ASN A 813 24.04 -11.12 15.64
C ASN A 813 23.38 -9.76 15.50
N VAL A 814 22.57 -9.37 16.49
CA VAL A 814 21.83 -8.09 16.61
C VAL A 814 21.08 -7.69 15.34
N GLY A 815 20.45 -8.66 14.67
CA GLY A 815 19.55 -8.43 13.54
C GLY A 815 18.17 -8.00 13.99
N GLY A 816 17.29 -7.69 13.05
CA GLY A 816 15.90 -7.28 13.33
C GLY A 816 15.05 -7.21 12.06
N GLY A 817 13.77 -7.01 12.22
CA GLY A 817 12.73 -6.73 11.24
C GLY A 817 11.52 -6.18 11.99
N THR A 818 10.71 -5.29 11.47
CA THR A 818 10.68 -4.80 10.10
C THR A 818 11.63 -3.63 9.89
N LEU A 819 12.08 -3.43 8.66
CA LEU A 819 13.02 -2.34 8.32
C LEU A 819 12.44 -0.97 8.69
N VAL A 820 11.18 -0.72 8.35
CA VAL A 820 10.53 0.57 8.63
C VAL A 820 10.48 0.83 10.14
N ASP A 821 10.16 -0.20 10.94
CA ASP A 821 10.08 -0.06 12.40
C ASP A 821 11.47 0.16 13.01
N ILE A 822 12.53 -0.41 12.42
CA ILE A 822 13.91 -0.11 12.84
C ILE A 822 14.19 1.39 12.67
N PHE A 823 13.88 1.97 11.51
CA PHE A 823 14.16 3.39 11.24
C PHE A 823 13.29 4.35 12.07
N THR A 824 12.06 3.98 12.36
CA THR A 824 11.11 4.84 13.08
C THR A 824 11.19 4.71 14.59
N GLN A 825 11.75 3.61 15.12
CA GLN A 825 11.79 3.33 16.57
C GLN A 825 13.20 3.31 17.15
N SER A 826 14.26 3.21 16.31
CA SER A 826 15.63 3.21 16.80
C SER A 826 16.00 4.53 17.44
N PRO A 827 16.54 4.54 18.67
CA PRO A 827 17.10 5.76 19.28
C PRO A 827 18.16 6.43 18.40
N GLU A 828 18.93 5.65 17.64
CA GLU A 828 19.97 6.15 16.72
C GLU A 828 19.38 6.80 15.46
N PHE A 829 18.31 6.25 14.89
CA PHE A 829 17.80 6.68 13.58
C PHE A 829 16.56 7.58 13.66
N VAL A 830 15.78 7.52 14.72
CA VAL A 830 14.49 8.21 14.83
C VAL A 830 14.60 9.73 14.61
N GLY A 831 15.68 10.35 15.05
CA GLY A 831 15.91 11.78 14.86
C GLY A 831 16.05 12.15 13.39
N THR A 832 16.87 11.41 12.64
CA THR A 832 17.06 11.62 11.19
C THR A 832 15.80 11.28 10.42
N THR A 833 15.10 10.22 10.80
CA THR A 833 13.84 9.81 10.18
C THR A 833 12.77 10.88 10.36
N ASN A 834 12.61 11.42 11.56
CA ASN A 834 11.66 12.50 11.83
C ASN A 834 12.00 13.79 11.06
N GLN A 835 13.30 14.12 10.90
CA GLN A 835 13.70 15.25 10.06
C GLN A 835 13.33 15.06 8.60
N LEU A 836 13.53 13.85 8.07
CA LEU A 836 13.10 13.50 6.70
C LEU A 836 11.58 13.66 6.56
N LEU A 837 10.81 13.11 7.48
CA LEU A 837 9.34 13.18 7.48
C LEU A 837 8.83 14.62 7.57
N ALA A 838 9.43 15.43 8.45
CA ALA A 838 9.09 16.85 8.56
C ALA A 838 9.39 17.61 7.27
N GLY A 839 10.47 17.28 6.56
CA GLY A 839 10.78 17.80 5.23
C GLY A 839 9.73 17.46 4.17
N LEU A 840 8.99 16.37 4.36
CA LEU A 840 7.87 15.95 3.51
C LEU A 840 6.50 16.48 4.02
N GLY A 841 6.47 17.23 5.11
CA GLY A 841 5.24 17.70 5.74
C GLY A 841 4.44 16.59 6.45
N ILE A 842 5.11 15.49 6.82
CA ILE A 842 4.50 14.35 7.50
C ILE A 842 4.90 14.38 8.97
N GLU A 843 3.91 14.41 9.86
CA GLU A 843 4.13 14.40 11.32
C GLU A 843 3.74 13.03 11.90
N PRO A 844 4.56 12.45 12.80
CA PRO A 844 4.20 11.24 13.53
C PRO A 844 2.85 11.39 14.26
N GLY A 845 2.05 10.33 14.29
CA GLY A 845 0.73 10.33 14.90
C GLY A 845 -0.40 10.90 14.04
N THR A 846 -0.13 11.18 12.76
CA THR A 846 -1.15 11.65 11.80
C THR A 846 -1.58 10.55 10.84
N ALA A 847 -2.74 10.71 10.19
CA ALA A 847 -3.20 9.79 9.14
C ALA A 847 -2.20 9.71 7.97
N ALA A 848 -1.57 10.84 7.62
CA ALA A 848 -0.54 10.90 6.59
C ALA A 848 0.70 10.08 6.96
N TYR A 849 1.08 10.09 8.24
CA TYR A 849 2.18 9.27 8.75
C TYR A 849 1.90 7.76 8.60
N LEU A 850 0.69 7.30 8.90
CA LEU A 850 0.36 5.88 8.73
C LEU A 850 0.27 5.47 7.26
N GLN A 851 -0.29 6.31 6.41
CA GLN A 851 -0.26 6.07 4.97
C GLN A 851 1.18 5.97 4.47
N PHE A 852 2.05 6.85 4.94
CA PHE A 852 3.47 6.79 4.66
C PHE A 852 4.09 5.45 5.11
N LEU A 853 3.81 4.97 6.32
CA LEU A 853 4.30 3.67 6.80
C LEU A 853 3.84 2.51 5.92
N VAL A 854 2.57 2.50 5.49
CA VAL A 854 2.04 1.48 4.56
C VAL A 854 2.77 1.52 3.22
N VAL A 855 3.00 2.71 2.67
CA VAL A 855 3.72 2.89 1.40
C VAL A 855 5.18 2.48 1.55
N ALA A 856 5.86 2.91 2.61
CA ALA A 856 7.25 2.56 2.88
C ALA A 856 7.43 1.03 3.03
N LYS A 857 6.56 0.38 3.81
CA LYS A 857 6.56 -1.08 3.94
C LYS A 857 6.26 -1.76 2.60
N THR A 858 5.30 -1.26 1.82
CA THR A 858 5.03 -1.80 0.48
C THR A 858 6.27 -1.78 -0.41
N VAL A 859 7.07 -0.72 -0.38
CA VAL A 859 8.29 -0.65 -1.20
C VAL A 859 9.40 -1.54 -0.63
N LEU A 860 9.57 -1.56 0.71
CA LEU A 860 10.72 -2.21 1.35
C LEU A 860 10.52 -3.71 1.63
N ASP A 861 9.29 -4.21 1.70
CA ASP A 861 8.98 -5.62 2.01
C ASP A 861 9.78 -6.65 1.19
N PRO A 862 10.09 -6.46 -0.12
CA PRO A 862 10.92 -7.40 -0.86
C PRO A 862 12.37 -7.53 -0.37
N ALA A 863 12.81 -6.63 0.51
CA ALA A 863 14.12 -6.66 1.15
C ALA A 863 14.03 -6.80 2.68
N ASP A 864 12.82 -6.81 3.24
CA ASP A 864 12.63 -6.86 4.68
C ASP A 864 12.81 -8.29 5.21
N PRO A 865 13.75 -8.51 6.14
CA PRO A 865 14.05 -9.85 6.68
C PRO A 865 12.87 -10.53 7.34
N ILE A 866 11.87 -9.79 7.81
CA ILE A 866 10.69 -10.37 8.48
C ILE A 866 9.89 -11.27 7.53
N ASN A 867 9.85 -10.95 6.24
CA ASN A 867 9.17 -11.74 5.23
C ASN A 867 9.86 -13.09 4.96
N PHE A 868 11.14 -13.18 5.26
CA PHE A 868 11.96 -14.37 5.04
C PHE A 868 12.19 -15.20 6.31
N ALA A 869 12.05 -14.58 7.47
CA ALA A 869 12.33 -15.18 8.77
C ALA A 869 11.59 -16.52 8.98
N GLY A 870 10.31 -16.59 8.64
CA GLY A 870 9.50 -17.80 8.78
C GLY A 870 9.85 -18.94 7.81
N HIS A 871 10.76 -18.72 6.86
CA HIS A 871 11.15 -19.67 5.82
C HIS A 871 12.52 -20.30 6.06
N LEU A 872 13.10 -20.13 7.25
CA LEU A 872 14.43 -20.63 7.60
C LEU A 872 14.41 -21.99 8.31
N THR A 873 13.52 -22.17 9.28
CA THR A 873 13.61 -23.27 10.27
C THR A 873 12.42 -24.22 10.26
N ALA A 874 11.38 -23.94 9.49
CA ALA A 874 10.13 -24.69 9.52
C ALA A 874 9.76 -25.26 8.14
N ALA A 875 9.67 -26.58 8.04
CA ALA A 875 8.96 -27.24 6.94
C ALA A 875 7.44 -27.20 7.25
N PRO A 876 6.52 -26.98 6.26
CA PRO A 876 6.77 -26.90 4.82
C PRO A 876 7.00 -25.47 4.29
N SER A 877 7.29 -24.50 5.15
CA SER A 877 7.44 -23.08 4.74
C SER A 877 8.76 -22.79 4.01
N MET A 878 9.61 -23.81 3.76
CA MET A 878 10.88 -23.60 3.06
C MET A 878 10.69 -23.13 1.63
N LEU A 879 11.60 -22.27 1.16
CA LEU A 879 11.57 -21.73 -0.20
C LEU A 879 12.00 -22.77 -1.23
N PRO A 880 11.63 -22.60 -2.52
CA PRO A 880 12.08 -23.48 -3.59
C PRO A 880 13.61 -23.50 -3.72
N ASN A 881 14.15 -24.64 -4.07
CA ASN A 881 15.56 -24.81 -4.45
C ASN A 881 15.65 -24.77 -5.99
N LEU A 882 16.02 -23.62 -6.54
CA LEU A 882 16.17 -23.44 -7.99
C LEU A 882 17.54 -23.89 -8.52
N LEU A 883 18.46 -24.35 -7.65
CA LEU A 883 19.76 -24.86 -8.08
C LEU A 883 19.71 -26.33 -8.52
N VAL A 884 18.57 -27.00 -8.34
CA VAL A 884 18.35 -28.37 -8.79
C VAL A 884 17.21 -28.41 -9.80
N PRO A 885 17.22 -29.39 -10.74
CA PRO A 885 16.15 -29.51 -11.71
C PRO A 885 14.78 -29.64 -11.07
N ALA A 886 13.79 -28.97 -11.66
CA ALA A 886 12.41 -29.08 -11.25
C ALA A 886 11.88 -30.50 -11.45
N THR A 887 11.09 -31.00 -10.52
CA THR A 887 10.32 -32.24 -10.65
C THR A 887 9.01 -31.97 -11.41
N PRO A 888 8.26 -33.00 -11.85
CA PRO A 888 6.94 -32.80 -12.44
C PRO A 888 5.95 -32.04 -11.55
N THR A 889 6.19 -32.00 -10.24
CA THR A 889 5.38 -31.29 -9.24
C THR A 889 5.95 -29.89 -8.89
N GLY A 890 7.01 -29.46 -9.56
CA GLY A 890 7.68 -28.18 -9.31
C GLY A 890 9.10 -28.33 -8.75
N PRO A 891 9.81 -27.22 -8.50
CA PRO A 891 11.12 -27.28 -7.87
C PRO A 891 11.01 -27.85 -6.45
N PRO A 892 11.98 -28.69 -6.01
CA PRO A 892 11.99 -29.18 -4.64
C PRO A 892 12.22 -28.03 -3.66
N LEU A 893 11.75 -28.21 -2.42
CA LEU A 893 12.00 -27.22 -1.36
C LEU A 893 13.45 -27.32 -0.86
N GLN A 894 13.95 -26.22 -0.35
CA GLN A 894 15.24 -26.18 0.35
C GLN A 894 15.18 -27.01 1.64
N ALA A 895 16.34 -27.49 2.10
CA ALA A 895 16.45 -28.09 3.40
C ALA A 895 16.24 -27.07 4.53
N VAL A 896 15.69 -27.54 5.64
CA VAL A 896 15.58 -26.74 6.88
C VAL A 896 16.98 -26.32 7.33
N LYS A 897 17.13 -25.06 7.72
CA LYS A 897 18.40 -24.48 8.17
C LYS A 897 18.47 -24.43 9.69
N ALA A 898 19.67 -24.54 10.23
CA ALA A 898 19.90 -24.30 11.64
C ALA A 898 20.28 -22.84 11.85
N ILE A 899 19.59 -22.16 12.76
CA ILE A 899 19.75 -20.72 12.99
C ILE A 899 20.04 -20.46 14.47
N LEU A 900 21.08 -19.66 14.72
CA LEU A 900 21.36 -19.02 16.01
C LEU A 900 21.10 -17.53 15.89
N THR A 901 20.30 -16.97 16.79
CA THR A 901 20.19 -15.50 16.94
C THR A 901 20.84 -15.07 18.25
N GLN A 902 21.71 -14.08 18.17
CA GLN A 902 22.32 -13.43 19.33
C GLN A 902 21.86 -11.98 19.39
N ASN A 903 21.20 -11.58 20.48
CA ASN A 903 20.61 -10.25 20.62
C ASN A 903 21.25 -9.53 21.81
N ALA A 904 21.34 -8.21 21.74
CA ALA A 904 21.75 -7.34 22.83
C ALA A 904 20.54 -6.86 23.61
N TYR A 905 20.58 -6.98 24.94
CA TYR A 905 19.53 -6.37 25.76
C TYR A 905 19.60 -4.85 25.67
N CYS A 906 18.47 -4.21 25.43
CA CYS A 906 18.35 -2.76 25.24
C CYS A 906 19.23 -2.22 24.11
N ASP A 907 19.28 -2.91 23.01
CA ASP A 907 19.96 -2.46 21.82
C ASP A 907 19.42 -1.07 21.37
N SER A 908 20.32 -0.11 21.21
CA SER A 908 20.00 1.28 20.86
C SER A 908 19.98 1.54 19.35
N VAL A 909 20.51 0.61 18.55
CA VAL A 909 20.65 0.76 17.09
C VAL A 909 19.56 -0.03 16.38
N VAL A 910 19.48 -1.33 16.62
CA VAL A 910 18.34 -2.16 16.18
C VAL A 910 17.44 -2.39 17.39
N PRO A 911 16.25 -1.77 17.43
CA PRO A 911 15.41 -1.79 18.64
C PRO A 911 15.14 -3.21 19.13
N PHE A 912 15.27 -3.43 20.43
CA PHE A 912 15.09 -4.75 21.03
C PHE A 912 13.72 -5.37 20.71
N SER A 913 12.69 -4.55 20.56
CA SER A 913 11.37 -4.96 20.09
C SER A 913 11.41 -5.61 18.70
N THR A 914 12.18 -5.03 17.77
CA THR A 914 12.34 -5.56 16.41
C THR A 914 13.23 -6.80 16.35
N ASN A 915 14.26 -6.89 17.21
CA ASN A 915 15.05 -8.13 17.37
C ASN A 915 14.14 -9.29 17.78
N PHE A 916 13.29 -9.05 18.79
CA PHE A 916 12.45 -10.09 19.37
C PHE A 916 11.41 -10.61 18.39
N VAL A 917 10.73 -9.69 17.68
CA VAL A 917 9.74 -10.04 16.65
C VAL A 917 10.37 -10.87 15.53
N TRP A 918 11.53 -10.45 15.05
CA TRP A 918 12.28 -11.14 14.01
C TRP A 918 12.73 -12.52 14.46
N ALA A 919 13.35 -12.66 15.64
CA ALA A 919 13.77 -13.94 16.19
C ALA A 919 12.60 -14.90 16.40
N SER A 920 11.44 -14.39 16.86
CA SER A 920 10.21 -15.19 17.01
C SER A 920 9.69 -15.72 15.67
N ASN A 921 9.74 -14.92 14.59
CA ASN A 921 9.36 -15.37 13.26
C ASN A 921 10.33 -16.40 12.68
N ILE A 922 11.63 -16.31 12.98
CA ILE A 922 12.62 -17.38 12.66
C ILE A 922 12.27 -18.68 13.41
N GLY A 923 11.59 -18.60 14.54
CA GLY A 923 11.33 -19.77 15.39
C GLY A 923 12.48 -20.10 16.33
N THR A 924 13.32 -19.10 16.65
CA THR A 924 14.41 -19.26 17.62
C THR A 924 13.93 -19.17 19.09
N GLY A 925 12.61 -19.18 19.28
CA GLY A 925 11.94 -19.33 20.56
C GLY A 925 11.81 -18.06 21.39
N PRO A 926 10.90 -18.02 22.37
CA PRO A 926 10.87 -16.94 23.32
C PRO A 926 12.09 -17.04 24.23
N LEU A 927 12.75 -15.93 24.43
CA LEU A 927 13.76 -15.78 25.47
C LEU A 927 13.03 -15.86 26.81
N SER A 928 13.27 -16.93 27.59
CA SER A 928 12.63 -17.07 28.90
C SER A 928 13.43 -16.36 29.99
N THR A 929 12.71 -15.79 30.96
CA THR A 929 13.31 -15.13 32.13
C THR A 929 14.10 -16.09 33.03
N ASP A 930 13.91 -17.39 32.93
CA ASP A 930 14.40 -18.37 33.88
C ASP A 930 15.77 -19.00 33.49
N GLY A 931 16.38 -18.55 32.41
CA GLY A 931 17.73 -18.99 32.02
C GLY A 931 17.84 -20.47 31.61
N ASN A 932 16.81 -21.24 31.74
CA ASN A 932 16.75 -22.65 31.34
C ASN A 932 16.03 -22.77 30.01
N VAL A 933 16.79 -22.74 28.95
CA VAL A 933 16.28 -23.21 27.67
C VAL A 933 16.19 -24.72 27.74
N ALA A 934 14.98 -25.26 27.58
CA ALA A 934 14.84 -26.64 27.16
C ALA A 934 15.75 -26.87 25.94
N ALA A 935 16.36 -28.04 25.83
CA ALA A 935 17.32 -28.41 24.80
C ALA A 935 16.99 -27.75 23.45
N PRO A 936 17.98 -27.25 22.70
CA PRO A 936 17.75 -26.43 21.50
C PRO A 936 16.72 -27.12 20.63
N ALA A 937 15.70 -26.36 20.23
CA ALA A 937 14.85 -26.76 19.14
C ALA A 937 15.76 -27.22 18.00
N THR A 938 15.46 -28.31 17.35
CA THR A 938 16.34 -28.97 16.38
C THR A 938 16.82 -28.10 15.23
N SER A 939 16.27 -26.88 15.09
CA SER A 939 16.51 -25.94 13.99
C SER A 939 16.78 -24.48 14.39
N GLY A 940 16.37 -24.01 15.56
CA GLY A 940 16.57 -22.61 15.96
C GLY A 940 16.90 -22.43 17.44
N THR A 941 17.84 -21.53 17.75
CA THR A 941 18.27 -21.17 19.10
C THR A 941 18.44 -19.65 19.21
N ALA A 942 18.00 -19.07 20.32
CA ALA A 942 18.20 -17.64 20.62
C ALA A 942 19.10 -17.48 21.86
N GLN A 943 19.95 -16.46 21.79
CA GLN A 943 20.73 -15.98 22.95
C GLN A 943 20.48 -14.50 23.15
N LEU A 944 20.44 -14.09 24.41
CA LEU A 944 20.35 -12.70 24.84
C LEU A 944 21.55 -12.35 25.71
N PHE A 945 22.32 -11.38 25.27
CA PHE A 945 23.46 -10.87 26.01
C PHE A 945 23.07 -9.66 26.85
N THR A 946 23.49 -9.65 28.11
CA THR A 946 23.19 -8.59 29.07
C THR A 946 24.35 -8.36 30.02
N SER A 947 24.51 -7.15 30.52
CA SER A 947 25.54 -6.78 31.53
C SER A 947 25.03 -6.94 32.97
N ALA A 948 23.71 -7.05 33.17
CA ALA A 948 23.13 -7.21 34.51
C ALA A 948 21.95 -8.19 34.49
N THR A 949 21.38 -8.52 35.64
CA THR A 949 20.15 -9.31 35.72
C THR A 949 18.98 -8.49 35.19
N ILE A 950 18.25 -9.03 34.21
CA ILE A 950 17.08 -8.38 33.64
C ILE A 950 15.94 -8.47 34.66
N PRO A 951 15.31 -7.34 35.02
CA PRO A 951 14.14 -7.34 35.91
C PRO A 951 12.99 -8.17 35.33
N ALA A 952 12.22 -8.81 36.19
CA ALA A 952 11.02 -9.55 35.81
C ALA A 952 10.04 -8.63 35.05
N GLY A 953 9.47 -9.11 33.98
CA GLY A 953 8.53 -8.36 33.14
C GLY A 953 9.18 -7.37 32.13
N ARG A 954 10.51 -7.32 32.04
CA ARG A 954 11.23 -6.42 31.12
C ARG A 954 11.77 -7.10 29.85
N PHE A 955 11.44 -8.35 29.63
CA PHE A 955 11.77 -9.04 28.38
C PHE A 955 10.91 -8.45 27.25
N GLY A 956 11.58 -7.99 26.19
CA GLY A 956 10.91 -7.35 25.05
C GLY A 956 10.65 -5.85 25.19
N ALA A 957 10.89 -5.25 26.38
CA ALA A 957 10.72 -3.83 26.60
C ALA A 957 11.90 -3.22 27.31
N CYS A 958 12.45 -2.11 26.80
CA CYS A 958 13.45 -1.28 27.44
C CYS A 958 12.84 0.04 27.85
N ALA A 959 13.11 0.49 29.08
CA ALA A 959 12.77 1.83 29.52
C ALA A 959 14.04 2.67 29.70
N ALA A 960 13.89 3.98 29.65
CA ALA A 960 14.98 4.89 29.96
C ALA A 960 15.55 4.59 31.36
N GLY A 961 16.85 4.32 31.41
CA GLY A 961 17.53 4.00 32.68
C GLY A 961 17.56 2.50 33.03
N ASP A 962 17.10 1.60 32.14
CA ASP A 962 17.28 0.16 32.34
C ASP A 962 18.75 -0.20 32.42
N VAL A 963 19.11 -0.96 33.46
CA VAL A 963 20.44 -1.51 33.63
C VAL A 963 20.57 -2.82 32.86
N GLY A 964 21.76 -3.13 32.37
CA GLY A 964 22.04 -4.39 31.72
C GLY A 964 22.22 -4.30 30.21
N ALA A 965 22.11 -3.11 29.61
CA ALA A 965 22.41 -2.90 28.20
C ALA A 965 23.85 -3.32 27.85
N VAL A 966 24.01 -3.92 26.68
CA VAL A 966 25.32 -4.23 26.08
C VAL A 966 25.43 -3.51 24.74
N SER A 967 26.68 -3.28 24.31
CA SER A 967 26.96 -2.63 23.03
C SER A 967 26.33 -3.39 21.86
N HIS A 968 25.71 -2.66 20.93
CA HIS A 968 25.22 -3.24 19.65
C HIS A 968 26.33 -3.97 18.88
N GLY A 969 27.55 -3.47 18.96
CA GLY A 969 28.72 -4.04 18.27
C GLY A 969 29.41 -5.23 18.96
N PHE A 970 28.86 -5.80 20.02
CA PHE A 970 29.56 -6.70 20.94
C PHE A 970 30.26 -7.91 20.28
N LEU A 971 29.84 -8.36 19.12
CA LEU A 971 30.46 -9.47 18.38
C LEU A 971 31.88 -9.09 17.88
N THR A 972 32.03 -7.83 17.44
CA THR A 972 33.23 -7.30 16.77
C THR A 972 33.99 -6.28 17.62
N ASP A 973 33.44 -5.88 18.77
CA ASP A 973 33.99 -4.87 19.66
C ASP A 973 34.93 -5.50 20.71
N TRP A 974 36.24 -5.43 20.44
CA TRP A 974 37.25 -5.95 21.30
C TRP A 974 37.59 -5.04 22.50
N THR A 975 36.93 -3.92 22.69
CA THR A 975 37.03 -3.17 23.94
C THR A 975 36.47 -3.96 25.13
N ASN A 976 35.54 -4.89 24.85
CA ASN A 976 35.11 -5.94 25.78
C ASN A 976 35.44 -7.33 25.21
N ALA A 977 36.73 -7.69 25.26
CA ALA A 977 37.23 -8.94 24.70
C ALA A 977 36.54 -10.20 25.26
N ALA A 978 36.15 -10.19 26.52
CA ALA A 978 35.45 -11.32 27.15
C ALA A 978 34.07 -11.57 26.51
N LEU A 979 33.33 -10.50 26.27
CA LEU A 979 32.01 -10.57 25.62
C LEU A 979 32.13 -11.00 24.16
N ALA A 980 33.05 -10.38 23.40
CA ALA A 980 33.32 -10.72 22.01
C ALA A 980 33.74 -12.19 21.87
N THR A 981 34.71 -12.64 22.67
CA THR A 981 35.18 -14.04 22.66
C THR A 981 34.05 -15.00 22.98
N ALA A 982 33.21 -14.72 23.97
CA ALA A 982 32.09 -15.60 24.34
C ALA A 982 31.07 -15.71 23.19
N ALA A 983 30.67 -14.58 22.56
CA ALA A 983 29.73 -14.58 21.45
C ALA A 983 30.28 -15.36 20.25
N GLN A 984 31.55 -15.14 19.90
CA GLN A 984 32.23 -15.85 18.80
C GLN A 984 32.38 -17.37 19.08
N THR A 985 32.73 -17.73 20.32
CA THR A 985 32.83 -19.14 20.74
C THR A 985 31.48 -19.82 20.66
N ASP A 986 30.43 -19.19 21.06
CA ASP A 986 29.05 -19.72 20.94
C ASP A 986 28.66 -19.96 19.48
N ILE A 987 29.04 -19.07 18.57
CA ILE A 987 28.81 -19.26 17.12
C ILE A 987 29.58 -20.48 16.61
N VAL A 988 30.84 -20.62 16.97
CA VAL A 988 31.66 -21.80 16.59
C VAL A 988 31.03 -23.09 17.13
N ASN A 989 30.69 -23.12 18.42
CA ASN A 989 30.01 -24.28 19.02
C ASN A 989 28.72 -24.62 18.29
N PHE A 990 27.94 -23.65 17.89
CA PHE A 990 26.72 -23.85 17.10
C PHE A 990 27.02 -24.44 15.73
N PHE A 991 28.02 -23.92 15.02
CA PHE A 991 28.41 -24.44 13.71
C PHE A 991 28.92 -25.89 13.78
N LEU A 992 29.69 -26.21 14.79
CA LEU A 992 30.24 -27.58 14.99
C LEU A 992 29.23 -28.55 15.61
N GLY A 993 28.06 -28.11 16.01
CA GLY A 993 27.05 -28.97 16.67
C GLY A 993 27.36 -29.26 18.13
N GLY A 994 28.15 -28.39 18.76
CA GLY A 994 28.44 -28.42 20.19
C GLY A 994 27.29 -27.91 21.06
N THR A 995 27.45 -28.04 22.38
CA THR A 995 26.48 -27.54 23.36
C THR A 995 26.59 -26.03 23.47
N LEU A 996 25.45 -25.37 23.37
CA LEU A 996 25.37 -23.94 23.61
C LEU A 996 25.11 -23.63 25.09
N PRO A 997 25.71 -22.59 25.63
CA PRO A 997 25.37 -22.07 26.96
C PRO A 997 23.94 -21.54 27.01
N LEU A 998 23.50 -21.17 28.21
CA LEU A 998 22.19 -20.63 28.52
C LEU A 998 21.76 -19.55 27.53
N SER A 999 20.46 -19.45 27.26
CA SER A 999 19.89 -18.45 26.35
C SER A 999 20.13 -17.02 26.83
N VAL A 1000 20.20 -16.78 28.11
CA VAL A 1000 20.58 -15.47 28.67
C VAL A 1000 22.02 -15.52 29.10
N ARG A 1001 22.86 -14.69 28.46
CA ARG A 1001 24.30 -14.59 28.71
C ARG A 1001 24.59 -13.31 29.46
N LYS A 1002 24.90 -13.40 30.76
CA LYS A 1002 25.22 -12.26 31.61
C LYS A 1002 26.72 -11.99 31.65
N PHE A 1003 27.12 -10.79 31.26
CA PHE A 1003 28.52 -10.30 31.34
C PHE A 1003 28.55 -9.03 32.18
N GLY A 1004 28.51 -9.20 33.51
CA GLY A 1004 28.66 -8.09 34.45
C GLY A 1004 30.12 -7.88 34.83
N SER A 1005 30.42 -6.75 35.43
CA SER A 1005 31.77 -6.34 35.86
C SER A 1005 32.38 -7.22 36.96
N THR A 1006 31.76 -8.32 37.34
CA THR A 1006 32.16 -9.21 38.42
C THR A 1006 32.30 -10.68 38.01
N GLN A 1007 32.53 -10.94 36.73
CA GLN A 1007 33.03 -12.24 36.30
C GLN A 1007 34.19 -12.08 35.35
#